data_c2a97737a46341310d1e3d0a38d2c1ed
#
_entry.id   c2a97737a46341310d1e3d0a38d2c1ed
#
_cell.length_a   1.000
_cell.length_b   1.000
_cell.length_c   1.000
_cell.angle_alpha   90.00
_cell.angle_beta   90.00
_cell.angle_gamma   90.00
#
_symmetry.space_group_name_H-M   'P 1'
#
loop_
_entity.id
_entity.type
_entity.pdbx_description
1 polymer ?
#
loop_
_entity_poly.entity_id
_entity_poly.type
_entity_poly.pdbx_seq_one_letter_code
_entity_poly.pdbx_strand_id
1 'polypeptide(L)'
;MVKVLTQLSLRHVTLLGTSLLGSAFVLMMDEGRAATTQSVPVQHKQAHATPTSRKATSRPAPKTPVEVSGGSEAVVVTGTREFGKKARDSIAPVDIVTNRQLTGTGQPTLRDSLALLLPSLTVPTGGFDAGALTDTISLRGLNPNETLVLVDGKRRHTTANIYADGGPAQGSTPVDIDMIPMSMIDHIEVLRDGASAQYGSDAIAGVVNIILKKQNHGLTMRSNTGITSEGDGFQQGVFIDGGLNLNNRGFVHIGGDFVHQDHTVRSGADNRTNTYVNQLLGQPEQTRESVAINAGYDITDNVQAYASATYAHRHAESYQNYRLASTLAKYPGYAAIYPYGYAPIEALNEDDYELTAGFKGTLAGWHWDVSSVFGRDYDAFDTESSTNVGLYTATGQTPTSFAAQSYNDTQWTNSVDLSRKFQTSFWPYAINVAGGASYRYEAYAIGTGSPASYTYSSSDGFPGTNPANAGKWSRDVAAGYLDISTNLMKHWQIDLAGRVEHYTDVGNTKTGKISTRYDFSPRFAIRGTFSNGFHAPTLAQEHYSALSVSPTAASGIIAANSAGALANGASALKPESSTSAEGGIIVEPIKKLHVTVDVYQIDLRDRIMPGGTIYGSQAYSALQADGFNLPAGSENWTGSQLATHWFANVANTRTQGLDLTATYPTDFGRYGHADWDVAINLNRTRLRHQATSTTGAALLNAQYVAYLTTAYPRSKIIFGGTWRSARNKWAVSVHEIRYGETTSQLTYYTGPYTYSTSHFLEFQNVPKWTTNASVTYNITPKWSATIGGNNIFAKFPSVVPEGNRYLGVPKYYMSTSQLGMNGGYYYLDVSARF
;
A
#
# COMPACT_ATOMS: atom_id res chain seq x y z
N MET A 1 -28.94 -13.58 0.30
CA MET A 1 -29.40 -12.20 0.15
C MET A 1 -30.55 -11.84 1.11
N VAL A 2 -31.68 -12.58 1.15
CA VAL A 2 -32.80 -12.27 2.08
C VAL A 2 -32.43 -12.46 3.58
N LYS A 3 -31.58 -13.43 3.93
CA LYS A 3 -31.12 -13.64 5.31
C LYS A 3 -30.11 -12.61 5.83
N VAL A 4 -29.37 -11.96 4.92
CA VAL A 4 -28.37 -10.94 5.28
C VAL A 4 -29.05 -9.59 5.60
N LEU A 5 -30.16 -9.29 4.94
CA LEU A 5 -30.92 -8.05 5.19
C LEU A 5 -31.73 -8.06 6.50
N THR A 6 -31.98 -9.23 7.10
CA THR A 6 -32.72 -9.34 8.37
C THR A 6 -31.87 -9.32 9.62
N GLN A 7 -30.53 -9.35 9.49
CA GLN A 7 -29.61 -9.30 10.64
C GLN A 7 -28.92 -7.95 10.86
N LEU A 8 -29.27 -6.92 10.10
CA LEU A 8 -28.89 -5.55 10.45
C LEU A 8 -29.52 -5.19 11.80
N SER A 9 -28.72 -5.27 12.86
CA SER A 9 -29.19 -4.93 14.20
C SER A 9 -29.66 -3.48 14.26
N LEU A 10 -30.71 -3.20 15.01
CA LEU A 10 -31.27 -1.85 15.19
C LEU A 10 -30.23 -0.79 15.63
N ARG A 11 -29.09 -1.20 16.17
CA ARG A 11 -27.99 -0.31 16.56
C ARG A 11 -27.31 0.36 15.37
N HIS A 12 -27.14 -0.34 14.26
CA HIS A 12 -26.48 0.19 13.06
C HIS A 12 -27.37 1.13 12.23
N VAL A 13 -28.69 0.94 12.28
CA VAL A 13 -29.63 1.82 11.62
C VAL A 13 -29.70 3.21 12.26
N THR A 14 -29.46 3.30 13.56
CA THR A 14 -29.45 4.57 14.30
C THR A 14 -28.20 5.40 13.99
N LEU A 15 -27.04 4.76 13.77
CA LEU A 15 -25.79 5.43 13.35
C LEU A 15 -25.87 5.97 11.90
N LEU A 16 -26.53 5.24 11.00
CA LEU A 16 -26.75 5.70 9.61
C LEU A 16 -27.64 6.96 9.53
N GLY A 17 -28.59 7.11 10.44
CA GLY A 17 -29.48 8.28 10.50
C GLY A 17 -28.81 9.53 11.07
N THR A 18 -27.90 9.38 12.02
CA THR A 18 -27.25 10.50 12.70
C THR A 18 -26.05 11.08 11.98
N SER A 19 -25.27 10.26 11.23
CA SER A 19 -24.11 10.74 10.48
C SER A 19 -24.50 11.53 9.22
N LEU A 20 -25.61 11.22 8.57
CA LEU A 20 -26.13 11.97 7.41
C LEU A 20 -26.78 13.31 7.80
N LEU A 21 -27.26 13.46 9.03
CA LEU A 21 -27.88 14.70 9.52
C LEU A 21 -26.88 15.59 10.29
N GLY A 22 -25.86 15.02 10.93
CA GLY A 22 -24.84 15.76 11.69
C GLY A 22 -23.92 16.60 10.80
N SER A 23 -23.53 16.08 9.64
CA SER A 23 -22.60 16.77 8.71
C SER A 23 -23.26 17.88 7.88
N ALA A 24 -24.58 17.88 7.73
CA ALA A 24 -25.31 18.93 7.03
C ALA A 24 -25.63 20.16 7.93
N PHE A 25 -25.55 20.02 9.25
CA PHE A 25 -25.95 21.07 10.18
C PHE A 25 -24.81 22.01 10.62
N VAL A 26 -23.55 21.62 10.41
CA VAL A 26 -22.38 22.46 10.78
C VAL A 26 -22.07 23.52 9.71
N LEU A 27 -22.60 23.37 8.48
CA LEU A 27 -22.37 24.33 7.38
C LEU A 27 -23.45 25.42 7.23
N MET A 28 -24.45 25.51 8.15
CA MET A 28 -25.55 26.48 8.04
C MET A 28 -25.68 27.47 9.21
N MET A 29 -24.67 27.65 10.03
CA MET A 29 -24.72 28.66 11.09
C MET A 29 -23.52 29.60 11.05
N ASP A 30 -23.42 30.44 10.03
CA ASP A 30 -22.79 31.78 10.15
C ASP A 30 -23.16 32.72 9.00
N GLU A 31 -24.43 33.09 8.91
CA GLU A 31 -24.85 34.30 8.19
C GLU A 31 -26.10 34.90 8.84
N GLY A 32 -25.91 35.86 9.70
CA GLY A 32 -26.99 36.58 10.30
C GLY A 32 -26.60 37.85 11.03
N ARG A 33 -26.14 38.86 10.31
CA ARG A 33 -26.35 40.27 10.67
C ARG A 33 -26.03 41.18 9.48
N ALA A 34 -27.08 41.53 8.71
CA ALA A 34 -27.04 42.62 7.76
C ALA A 34 -27.77 43.82 8.32
N ALA A 35 -27.12 44.92 8.33
CA ALA A 35 -27.73 46.22 8.63
C ALA A 35 -28.29 46.82 7.34
N THR A 36 -29.54 47.26 7.46
CA THR A 36 -30.30 48.00 6.49
C THR A 36 -29.71 49.39 6.21
N THR A 37 -29.58 49.74 4.91
CA THR A 37 -29.71 51.14 4.47
C THR A 37 -30.31 51.22 3.05
N GLN A 38 -31.13 52.24 2.90
CA GLN A 38 -32.12 52.48 1.89
C GLN A 38 -31.60 52.77 0.49
N SER A 39 -32.44 52.44 -0.48
CA SER A 39 -32.36 52.77 -1.90
C SER A 39 -32.75 54.22 -2.26
N VAL A 40 -32.07 54.79 -3.22
CA VAL A 40 -32.57 55.89 -4.04
C VAL A 40 -32.25 55.64 -5.51
N PRO A 41 -33.18 55.76 -6.44
CA PRO A 41 -32.97 55.50 -7.86
C PRO A 41 -32.53 56.74 -8.62
N VAL A 42 -31.59 56.60 -9.55
CA VAL A 42 -31.34 57.64 -10.58
C VAL A 42 -31.41 57.00 -11.94
N GLN A 43 -32.34 57.54 -12.72
CA GLN A 43 -32.44 57.38 -14.20
C GLN A 43 -31.39 58.24 -14.88
N HIS A 44 -30.83 57.81 -16.01
CA HIS A 44 -30.71 58.49 -17.30
C HIS A 44 -29.67 57.90 -18.20
N LYS A 45 -29.99 57.63 -19.34
CA LYS A 45 -30.11 58.15 -20.70
C LYS A 45 -29.28 57.31 -21.67
N GLN A 46 -30.00 56.86 -22.69
CA GLN A 46 -29.43 56.27 -23.90
C GLN A 46 -28.65 57.33 -24.73
N ALA A 47 -27.50 56.89 -25.27
CA ALA A 47 -26.92 57.51 -26.45
C ALA A 47 -26.48 56.43 -27.44
N HIS A 48 -27.08 56.46 -28.64
CA HIS A 48 -26.66 55.59 -29.73
C HIS A 48 -25.30 55.99 -30.29
N ALA A 49 -24.44 54.99 -30.50
CA ALA A 49 -23.31 55.09 -31.44
C ALA A 49 -23.11 53.75 -32.16
N THR A 50 -23.10 53.82 -33.49
CA THR A 50 -22.98 52.69 -34.44
C THR A 50 -21.62 51.95 -34.37
N PRO A 51 -21.54 50.66 -34.67
CA PRO A 51 -20.34 49.88 -34.45
C PRO A 51 -19.40 49.84 -35.68
N THR A 52 -18.15 50.15 -35.48
CA THR A 52 -17.08 49.78 -36.41
C THR A 52 -16.56 48.36 -36.02
N SER A 53 -16.70 47.44 -36.96
CA SER A 53 -16.26 46.09 -36.87
C SER A 53 -14.73 45.99 -36.83
N ARG A 54 -14.18 45.59 -35.68
CA ARG A 54 -12.86 44.98 -35.59
C ARG A 54 -13.03 43.48 -35.42
N LYS A 55 -12.53 42.67 -36.35
CA LYS A 55 -12.38 41.22 -36.22
C LYS A 55 -11.56 40.89 -34.97
N ALA A 56 -12.24 40.40 -33.95
CA ALA A 56 -11.58 39.76 -32.83
C ALA A 56 -11.18 38.33 -33.25
N THR A 57 -9.90 38.07 -33.24
CA THR A 57 -9.36 36.69 -33.30
C THR A 57 -9.87 35.96 -32.10
N SER A 58 -10.74 35.00 -32.32
CA SER A 58 -11.25 34.12 -31.29
C SER A 58 -10.10 33.30 -30.69
N ARG A 59 -9.77 33.57 -29.45
CA ARG A 59 -8.95 32.71 -28.61
C ARG A 59 -9.69 31.35 -28.48
N PRO A 60 -9.01 30.21 -28.67
CA PRO A 60 -9.67 28.91 -28.44
C PRO A 60 -10.21 28.86 -27.00
N ALA A 61 -11.46 28.47 -26.86
CA ALA A 61 -12.05 28.17 -25.54
C ALA A 61 -11.20 27.16 -24.81
N PRO A 62 -11.07 27.24 -23.46
CA PRO A 62 -10.43 26.20 -22.67
C PRO A 62 -11.08 24.89 -23.03
N LYS A 63 -10.28 23.90 -23.44
CA LYS A 63 -10.78 22.55 -23.67
C LYS A 63 -11.28 22.05 -22.32
N THR A 64 -12.55 21.68 -22.27
CA THR A 64 -13.13 20.91 -21.18
C THR A 64 -12.14 19.78 -20.82
N PRO A 65 -11.86 19.52 -19.52
CA PRO A 65 -11.02 18.39 -19.14
C PRO A 65 -11.60 17.13 -19.79
N VAL A 66 -10.83 16.48 -20.62
CA VAL A 66 -11.19 15.19 -21.19
C VAL A 66 -11.18 14.24 -20.01
N GLU A 67 -12.34 13.70 -19.66
CA GLU A 67 -12.43 12.58 -18.72
C GLU A 67 -11.46 11.51 -19.23
N VAL A 68 -10.46 11.13 -18.43
CA VAL A 68 -9.45 10.17 -18.84
C VAL A 68 -10.19 8.86 -19.07
N SER A 69 -10.43 8.54 -20.34
CA SER A 69 -10.91 7.22 -20.71
C SER A 69 -9.76 6.26 -20.40
N GLY A 70 -9.90 5.47 -19.33
CA GLY A 70 -8.91 4.46 -18.97
C GLY A 70 -8.61 3.62 -20.18
N GLY A 71 -7.36 3.63 -20.63
CA GLY A 71 -6.93 2.90 -21.78
C GLY A 71 -5.67 3.48 -22.43
N SER A 72 -5.28 2.88 -23.52
CA SER A 72 -4.05 3.18 -24.29
C SER A 72 -3.89 4.62 -24.80
N GLU A 73 -4.96 5.42 -24.81
CA GLU A 73 -4.97 6.81 -25.27
C GLU A 73 -4.68 7.86 -24.17
N ALA A 74 -4.64 7.47 -22.89
CA ALA A 74 -4.35 8.39 -21.79
C ALA A 74 -2.88 8.86 -21.85
N VAL A 75 -2.66 10.13 -21.48
CA VAL A 75 -1.31 10.71 -21.34
C VAL A 75 -0.73 10.21 -20.01
N VAL A 76 0.47 9.66 -20.04
CA VAL A 76 1.19 9.18 -18.85
C VAL A 76 2.35 10.11 -18.50
N VAL A 77 2.67 10.15 -17.22
CA VAL A 77 3.84 10.84 -16.69
C VAL A 77 4.89 9.88 -16.16
N THR A 78 4.53 8.60 -15.96
CA THR A 78 5.41 7.57 -15.43
C THR A 78 6.08 6.76 -16.54
N GLY A 79 7.34 6.39 -16.34
CA GLY A 79 8.12 5.59 -17.31
C GLY A 79 8.65 6.39 -18.49
N THR A 80 8.55 7.72 -18.45
CA THR A 80 9.12 8.63 -19.45
C THR A 80 9.43 9.99 -18.82
N ARG A 81 10.47 10.63 -19.31
CA ARG A 81 10.78 12.03 -19.03
C ARG A 81 10.38 12.94 -20.20
N GLU A 82 9.69 12.37 -21.19
CA GLU A 82 9.16 13.10 -22.34
C GLU A 82 7.73 13.58 -22.06
N PHE A 83 7.52 14.87 -22.09
CA PHE A 83 6.24 15.50 -21.78
C PHE A 83 5.15 15.14 -22.79
N GLY A 84 3.94 14.76 -22.31
CA GLY A 84 2.75 14.54 -23.13
C GLY A 84 2.69 13.20 -23.88
N LYS A 85 3.45 12.19 -23.46
CA LYS A 85 3.44 10.84 -24.06
C LYS A 85 2.19 10.06 -23.68
N LYS A 86 1.61 9.32 -24.63
CA LYS A 86 0.45 8.44 -24.35
C LYS A 86 0.92 7.07 -23.83
N ALA A 87 0.09 6.42 -23.02
CA ALA A 87 0.38 5.09 -22.49
C ALA A 87 0.72 4.07 -23.59
N ARG A 88 -0.06 4.03 -24.67
CA ARG A 88 0.20 3.13 -25.80
C ARG A 88 1.52 3.38 -26.52
N ASP A 89 2.05 4.61 -26.47
CA ASP A 89 3.28 5.05 -27.12
C ASP A 89 4.48 4.95 -26.17
N SER A 90 4.25 4.48 -24.93
CA SER A 90 5.30 4.30 -23.93
C SER A 90 6.26 3.18 -24.35
N ILE A 91 7.55 3.41 -24.08
CA ILE A 91 8.60 2.39 -24.25
C ILE A 91 8.48 1.32 -23.17
N ALA A 92 8.03 1.70 -21.97
CA ALA A 92 7.83 0.82 -20.83
C ALA A 92 6.34 0.43 -20.65
N PRO A 93 6.02 -0.73 -20.04
CA PRO A 93 4.67 -1.16 -19.74
C PRO A 93 4.06 -0.32 -18.62
N VAL A 94 3.02 0.45 -18.92
CA VAL A 94 2.28 1.25 -17.94
C VAL A 94 0.81 0.89 -17.97
N ASP A 95 0.26 0.46 -16.85
CA ASP A 95 -1.19 0.29 -16.65
C ASP A 95 -1.78 1.56 -16.07
N ILE A 96 -3.00 1.90 -16.45
CA ILE A 96 -3.74 3.04 -15.91
C ILE A 96 -5.00 2.52 -15.25
N VAL A 97 -5.14 2.80 -13.97
CA VAL A 97 -6.34 2.50 -13.16
C VAL A 97 -7.06 3.81 -12.88
N THR A 98 -8.23 3.98 -13.47
CA THR A 98 -9.04 5.20 -13.31
C THR A 98 -9.79 5.22 -11.99
N ASN A 99 -10.15 6.40 -11.49
CA ASN A 99 -11.01 6.55 -10.31
C ASN A 99 -12.33 5.76 -10.44
N ARG A 100 -12.90 5.71 -11.64
CA ARG A 100 -14.13 4.91 -11.91
C ARG A 100 -13.91 3.40 -11.71
N GLN A 101 -12.74 2.88 -12.10
CA GLN A 101 -12.39 1.47 -11.85
C GLN A 101 -12.18 1.21 -10.37
N LEU A 102 -11.46 2.09 -9.67
CA LEU A 102 -11.26 1.99 -8.23
C LEU A 102 -12.59 1.95 -7.47
N THR A 103 -13.43 2.95 -7.67
CA THR A 103 -14.74 3.05 -7.00
C THR A 103 -15.70 1.94 -7.43
N GLY A 104 -15.56 1.44 -8.66
CA GLY A 104 -16.37 0.34 -9.21
C GLY A 104 -16.14 -1.02 -8.55
N THR A 105 -15.04 -1.21 -7.80
CA THR A 105 -14.76 -2.43 -7.04
C THR A 105 -15.67 -2.60 -5.83
N GLY A 106 -16.28 -1.50 -5.34
CA GLY A 106 -17.06 -1.48 -4.10
C GLY A 106 -16.25 -1.62 -2.83
N GLN A 107 -14.92 -1.59 -2.92
CA GLN A 107 -14.04 -1.57 -1.75
C GLN A 107 -13.90 -0.14 -1.21
N PRO A 108 -13.86 0.05 0.13
CA PRO A 108 -13.64 1.36 0.73
C PRO A 108 -12.17 1.76 0.80
N THR A 109 -11.23 0.81 0.59
CA THR A 109 -9.79 1.03 0.69
C THR A 109 -9.13 1.01 -0.69
N LEU A 110 -8.03 1.77 -0.85
CA LEU A 110 -7.25 1.82 -2.09
C LEU A 110 -6.52 0.50 -2.33
N ARG A 111 -5.90 -0.05 -1.29
CA ARG A 111 -5.19 -1.33 -1.32
C ARG A 111 -6.08 -2.45 -1.87
N ASP A 112 -7.25 -2.64 -1.30
CA ASP A 112 -8.14 -3.73 -1.70
C ASP A 112 -8.73 -3.50 -3.10
N SER A 113 -9.01 -2.23 -3.46
CA SER A 113 -9.42 -1.88 -4.82
C SER A 113 -8.37 -2.25 -5.87
N LEU A 114 -7.11 -1.89 -5.65
CA LEU A 114 -6.00 -2.23 -6.54
C LEU A 114 -5.75 -3.73 -6.61
N ALA A 115 -5.89 -4.44 -5.49
CA ALA A 115 -5.75 -5.89 -5.44
C ALA A 115 -6.77 -6.62 -6.34
N LEU A 116 -7.97 -6.08 -6.51
CA LEU A 116 -8.99 -6.65 -7.40
C LEU A 116 -8.77 -6.31 -8.88
N LEU A 117 -8.02 -5.25 -9.20
CA LEU A 117 -7.88 -4.74 -10.57
C LEU A 117 -6.57 -5.16 -11.25
N LEU A 118 -5.49 -5.34 -10.49
CA LEU A 118 -4.15 -5.57 -11.02
C LEU A 118 -3.65 -6.98 -10.68
N PRO A 119 -3.39 -7.84 -11.67
CA PRO A 119 -2.92 -9.21 -11.41
C PRO A 119 -1.46 -9.25 -10.95
N SER A 120 -0.62 -8.29 -11.36
CA SER A 120 0.79 -8.19 -10.95
C SER A 120 0.97 -7.62 -9.54
N LEU A 121 -0.10 -7.06 -8.97
CA LEU A 121 -0.10 -6.51 -7.62
C LEU A 121 -0.47 -7.59 -6.60
N THR A 122 0.31 -7.66 -5.54
CA THR A 122 0.08 -8.52 -4.38
C THR A 122 -0.04 -7.65 -3.14
N VAL A 123 -0.85 -8.10 -2.19
CA VAL A 123 -1.00 -7.44 -0.89
C VAL A 123 -0.50 -8.38 0.19
N PRO A 124 0.37 -7.94 1.09
CA PRO A 124 0.65 -8.67 2.31
C PRO A 124 -0.65 -8.86 3.09
N THR A 125 -0.93 -10.07 3.51
CA THR A 125 -2.11 -10.39 4.32
C THR A 125 -1.65 -10.66 5.73
N GLY A 126 -1.94 -9.75 6.63
CA GLY A 126 -1.82 -9.89 8.07
C GLY A 126 -3.20 -10.17 8.68
N GLY A 127 -3.27 -10.78 9.85
CA GLY A 127 -4.53 -10.99 10.53
C GLY A 127 -4.37 -10.91 12.03
N PHE A 128 -3.19 -10.56 12.50
CA PHE A 128 -2.84 -10.21 13.86
C PHE A 128 -1.48 -9.51 13.85
N ASP A 129 -1.09 -8.93 14.97
CA ASP A 129 0.11 -8.14 15.20
C ASP A 129 0.18 -6.83 14.36
N ALA A 130 1.20 -6.04 14.58
CA ALA A 130 1.39 -4.71 13.99
C ALA A 130 1.38 -4.69 12.46
N GLY A 131 1.86 -5.76 11.81
CA GLY A 131 1.86 -5.87 10.36
C GLY A 131 0.46 -5.93 9.73
N ALA A 132 -0.57 -6.30 10.51
CA ALA A 132 -1.95 -6.28 10.07
C ALA A 132 -2.58 -4.88 10.05
N LEU A 133 -1.92 -3.91 10.69
CA LEU A 133 -2.42 -2.55 10.90
C LEU A 133 -1.93 -1.56 9.83
N THR A 134 -1.11 -2.00 8.87
CA THR A 134 -0.56 -1.20 7.77
C THR A 134 -1.05 -1.69 6.43
N ASP A 135 -1.51 -0.79 5.57
CA ASP A 135 -2.09 -1.10 4.27
C ASP A 135 -1.11 -0.87 3.11
N THR A 136 -0.39 -1.91 2.74
CA THR A 136 0.67 -1.85 1.74
C THR A 136 0.44 -2.76 0.53
N ILE A 137 1.21 -2.49 -0.53
CA ILE A 137 1.19 -3.24 -1.79
C ILE A 137 2.60 -3.63 -2.21
N SER A 138 2.69 -4.67 -3.04
CA SER A 138 3.91 -5.02 -3.75
C SER A 138 3.62 -5.43 -5.19
N LEU A 139 4.62 -5.38 -6.05
CA LEU A 139 4.51 -5.77 -7.45
C LEU A 139 5.31 -7.06 -7.71
N ARG A 140 4.77 -7.90 -8.63
CA ARG A 140 5.47 -9.07 -9.17
C ARG A 140 5.94 -10.07 -8.10
N GLY A 141 5.26 -10.09 -6.92
CA GLY A 141 5.58 -10.98 -5.81
C GLY A 141 6.94 -10.72 -5.18
N LEU A 142 7.45 -9.50 -5.27
CA LEU A 142 8.63 -9.04 -4.57
C LEU A 142 8.26 -8.45 -3.20
N ASN A 143 9.25 -8.03 -2.40
CA ASN A 143 8.98 -7.38 -1.13
C ASN A 143 8.39 -5.98 -1.37
N PRO A 144 7.49 -5.47 -0.52
CA PRO A 144 6.93 -4.12 -0.66
C PRO A 144 7.96 -3.00 -0.80
N ASN A 145 9.10 -3.09 -0.12
CA ASN A 145 10.21 -2.12 -0.24
C ASN A 145 10.79 -1.99 -1.65
N GLU A 146 10.54 -2.96 -2.53
CA GLU A 146 11.03 -2.98 -3.92
C GLU A 146 10.04 -2.34 -4.90
N THR A 147 8.94 -1.74 -4.39
CA THR A 147 7.93 -1.02 -5.14
C THR A 147 7.91 0.45 -4.74
N LEU A 148 8.30 1.33 -5.66
CA LEU A 148 8.28 2.77 -5.38
C LEU A 148 6.87 3.34 -5.54
N VAL A 149 6.41 4.11 -4.55
CA VAL A 149 5.15 4.85 -4.64
C VAL A 149 5.44 6.35 -4.79
N LEU A 150 4.73 6.97 -5.73
CA LEU A 150 4.79 8.40 -6.02
C LEU A 150 3.40 9.03 -5.90
N VAL A 151 3.36 10.31 -5.54
CA VAL A 151 2.17 11.15 -5.63
C VAL A 151 2.47 12.32 -6.57
N ASP A 152 1.71 12.46 -7.67
CA ASP A 152 1.96 13.43 -8.75
C ASP A 152 3.43 13.43 -9.23
N GLY A 153 4.06 12.25 -9.27
CA GLY A 153 5.45 12.06 -9.73
C GLY A 153 6.52 12.38 -8.67
N LYS A 154 6.15 12.73 -7.46
CA LYS A 154 7.06 12.96 -6.31
C LYS A 154 7.03 11.76 -5.36
N ARG A 155 8.20 11.39 -4.82
CA ARG A 155 8.33 10.25 -3.89
C ARG A 155 7.50 10.48 -2.63
N ARG A 156 6.64 9.52 -2.30
CA ARG A 156 5.94 9.44 -1.03
C ARG A 156 6.88 8.91 0.05
N HIS A 157 6.77 9.43 1.28
CA HIS A 157 7.47 8.86 2.44
C HIS A 157 6.91 7.47 2.81
N THR A 158 7.71 6.71 3.57
CA THR A 158 7.34 5.37 4.02
C THR A 158 6.60 5.41 5.36
N THR A 159 5.93 4.30 5.73
CA THR A 159 5.36 4.12 7.06
C THR A 159 6.48 3.99 8.11
N ALA A 160 6.20 4.44 9.32
CA ALA A 160 7.06 4.22 10.48
C ALA A 160 6.94 2.78 11.02
N ASN A 161 5.84 2.08 10.73
CA ASN A 161 5.61 0.70 11.14
C ASN A 161 6.41 -0.28 10.26
N ILE A 162 7.30 -1.05 10.88
CA ILE A 162 7.99 -2.15 10.19
C ILE A 162 7.14 -3.42 10.25
N TYR A 163 7.00 -4.11 9.12
CA TYR A 163 6.33 -5.39 9.08
C TYR A 163 7.17 -6.46 9.79
N ALA A 164 6.93 -6.65 11.08
CA ALA A 164 7.71 -7.54 11.94
C ALA A 164 7.29 -9.02 11.82
N ASP A 165 6.05 -9.28 11.41
CA ASP A 165 5.45 -10.60 11.39
C ASP A 165 6.03 -11.53 10.33
N GLY A 166 6.03 -12.83 10.62
CA GLY A 166 6.52 -13.84 9.70
C GLY A 166 5.72 -13.92 8.41
N GLY A 167 6.37 -13.65 7.29
CA GLY A 167 5.75 -13.68 5.98
C GLY A 167 6.62 -13.08 4.89
N PRO A 168 6.14 -13.03 3.64
CA PRO A 168 6.92 -12.51 2.51
C PRO A 168 7.20 -11.01 2.57
N ALA A 169 6.46 -10.25 3.37
CA ALA A 169 6.67 -8.82 3.59
C ALA A 169 7.54 -8.51 4.82
N GLN A 170 7.98 -9.52 5.58
CA GLN A 170 8.72 -9.30 6.81
C GLN A 170 9.97 -8.45 6.58
N GLY A 171 10.14 -7.44 7.42
CA GLY A 171 11.22 -6.45 7.34
C GLY A 171 10.94 -5.27 6.42
N SER A 172 9.77 -5.16 5.83
CA SER A 172 9.45 -3.99 5.01
C SER A 172 8.90 -2.81 5.83
N THR A 173 9.23 -1.60 5.36
CA THR A 173 8.65 -0.32 5.75
C THR A 173 8.19 0.39 4.49
N PRO A 174 7.12 -0.08 3.84
CA PRO A 174 6.67 0.47 2.57
C PRO A 174 5.84 1.74 2.77
N VAL A 175 5.31 2.30 1.70
CA VAL A 175 4.29 3.33 1.78
C VAL A 175 2.95 2.71 2.20
N ASP A 176 2.28 3.27 3.20
CA ASP A 176 0.87 3.00 3.46
C ASP A 176 0.03 3.81 2.47
N ILE A 177 -0.54 3.12 1.48
CA ILE A 177 -1.26 3.78 0.40
C ILE A 177 -2.67 4.22 0.80
N ASP A 178 -3.22 3.62 1.85
CA ASP A 178 -4.55 3.96 2.32
C ASP A 178 -4.58 5.26 3.14
N MET A 179 -3.40 5.80 3.53
CA MET A 179 -3.29 7.13 4.11
C MET A 179 -3.53 8.26 3.08
N ILE A 180 -3.65 7.94 1.79
CA ILE A 180 -3.99 8.89 0.73
C ILE A 180 -5.49 8.79 0.45
N PRO A 181 -6.28 9.88 0.59
CA PRO A 181 -7.72 9.84 0.36
C PRO A 181 -8.07 9.37 -1.06
N MET A 182 -8.84 8.29 -1.17
CA MET A 182 -9.25 7.72 -2.47
C MET A 182 -10.15 8.70 -3.25
N SER A 183 -10.91 9.56 -2.54
CA SER A 183 -11.70 10.62 -3.15
C SER A 183 -10.86 11.60 -3.97
N MET A 184 -9.61 11.82 -3.59
CA MET A 184 -8.68 12.76 -4.24
C MET A 184 -7.94 12.19 -5.45
N ILE A 185 -8.05 10.88 -5.71
CA ILE A 185 -7.33 10.22 -6.80
C ILE A 185 -8.08 10.42 -8.12
N ASP A 186 -7.39 10.92 -9.15
CA ASP A 186 -7.87 10.98 -10.52
C ASP A 186 -7.65 9.63 -11.24
N HIS A 187 -6.43 9.15 -11.21
CA HIS A 187 -6.02 7.83 -11.71
C HIS A 187 -4.70 7.41 -11.09
N ILE A 188 -4.35 6.15 -11.27
CA ILE A 188 -3.07 5.58 -10.86
C ILE A 188 -2.37 5.03 -12.08
N GLU A 189 -1.10 5.34 -12.22
CA GLU A 189 -0.20 4.80 -13.23
C GLU A 189 0.69 3.74 -12.59
N VAL A 190 0.67 2.51 -13.09
CA VAL A 190 1.51 1.42 -12.60
C VAL A 190 2.52 1.03 -13.66
N LEU A 191 3.76 1.45 -13.46
CA LEU A 191 4.88 1.09 -14.30
C LEU A 191 5.44 -0.26 -13.84
N ARG A 192 5.32 -1.25 -14.71
CA ARG A 192 5.83 -2.61 -14.46
C ARG A 192 7.21 -2.81 -15.11
N ASP A 193 8.19 -2.01 -14.68
CA ASP A 193 9.57 -2.06 -15.21
C ASP A 193 10.53 -1.54 -14.16
N GLY A 194 11.76 -2.04 -14.14
CA GLY A 194 12.82 -1.48 -13.31
C GLY A 194 13.11 -0.02 -13.69
N ALA A 195 12.98 0.89 -12.75
CA ALA A 195 13.02 2.32 -13.02
C ALA A 195 13.94 3.12 -12.07
N SER A 196 14.86 2.43 -11.38
CA SER A 196 15.76 3.09 -10.41
C SER A 196 16.65 4.16 -11.05
N ALA A 197 17.01 4.03 -12.32
CA ALA A 197 17.77 5.04 -13.04
C ALA A 197 17.00 6.36 -13.25
N GLN A 198 15.66 6.31 -13.27
CA GLN A 198 14.79 7.47 -13.47
C GLN A 198 14.27 8.03 -12.15
N TYR A 199 13.94 7.18 -11.17
CA TYR A 199 13.23 7.56 -9.95
C TYR A 199 14.03 7.35 -8.66
N GLY A 200 15.18 6.67 -8.72
CA GLY A 200 16.04 6.37 -7.57
C GLY A 200 15.78 5.00 -6.94
N SER A 201 16.22 4.81 -5.71
CA SER A 201 16.05 3.57 -4.96
C SER A 201 14.61 3.07 -4.95
N ASP A 202 14.40 1.78 -4.68
CA ASP A 202 13.12 1.11 -4.45
C ASP A 202 12.31 0.81 -5.74
N ALA A 203 12.60 1.45 -6.87
CA ALA A 203 11.94 1.19 -8.15
C ALA A 203 12.50 -0.07 -8.85
N ILE A 204 12.51 -1.21 -8.15
CA ILE A 204 13.02 -2.52 -8.63
C ILE A 204 11.92 -3.32 -9.30
N ALA A 205 10.81 -3.54 -8.60
CA ALA A 205 9.63 -4.26 -9.09
C ALA A 205 8.81 -3.41 -10.06
N GLY A 206 8.80 -2.10 -9.81
CA GLY A 206 8.05 -1.10 -10.57
C GLY A 206 7.79 0.17 -9.78
N VAL A 207 6.91 1.00 -10.34
CA VAL A 207 6.50 2.27 -9.74
C VAL A 207 4.98 2.37 -9.77
N VAL A 208 4.39 2.77 -8.64
CA VAL A 208 2.97 3.13 -8.54
C VAL A 208 2.88 4.63 -8.33
N ASN A 209 2.34 5.35 -9.30
CA ASN A 209 2.22 6.79 -9.26
C ASN A 209 0.75 7.20 -9.14
N ILE A 210 0.40 7.79 -8.02
CA ILE A 210 -0.95 8.23 -7.69
C ILE A 210 -1.10 9.66 -8.17
N ILE A 211 -2.00 9.89 -9.13
CA ILE A 211 -2.26 11.22 -9.70
C ILE A 211 -3.49 11.80 -9.01
N LEU A 212 -3.30 12.95 -8.38
CA LEU A 212 -4.36 13.66 -7.67
C LEU A 212 -5.26 14.45 -8.62
N LYS A 213 -6.52 14.60 -8.23
CA LYS A 213 -7.50 15.42 -8.95
C LYS A 213 -7.08 16.89 -9.05
N LYS A 214 -7.36 17.50 -10.23
CA LYS A 214 -7.04 18.90 -10.58
C LYS A 214 -8.27 19.65 -11.12
N GLN A 215 -9.46 19.08 -10.91
CA GLN A 215 -10.69 19.74 -11.34
C GLN A 215 -10.91 21.00 -10.50
N ASN A 216 -11.29 22.08 -11.19
CA ASN A 216 -11.53 23.40 -10.60
C ASN A 216 -13.02 23.70 -10.38
N HIS A 217 -13.88 22.70 -10.43
CA HIS A 217 -15.33 22.81 -10.20
C HIS A 217 -15.94 21.43 -9.91
N GLY A 218 -17.18 21.45 -9.43
CA GLY A 218 -17.91 20.24 -9.12
C GLY A 218 -17.70 19.77 -7.68
N LEU A 219 -18.64 18.99 -7.20
CA LEU A 219 -18.65 18.33 -5.91
C LEU A 219 -19.06 16.88 -6.12
N THR A 220 -18.29 15.96 -5.60
CA THR A 220 -18.63 14.53 -5.58
C THR A 220 -18.79 14.07 -4.13
N MET A 221 -19.83 13.31 -3.88
CA MET A 221 -20.06 12.64 -2.59
C MET A 221 -20.35 11.18 -2.86
N ARG A 222 -19.76 10.29 -2.10
CA ARG A 222 -19.98 8.85 -2.19
C ARG A 222 -20.08 8.26 -0.80
N SER A 223 -21.02 7.36 -0.58
CA SER A 223 -21.12 6.54 0.62
C SER A 223 -21.13 5.07 0.21
N ASN A 224 -20.29 4.30 0.86
CA ASN A 224 -20.18 2.87 0.69
C ASN A 224 -20.47 2.19 2.03
N THR A 225 -21.25 1.12 2.01
CA THR A 225 -21.49 0.29 3.20
C THR A 225 -21.53 -1.16 2.80
N GLY A 226 -20.96 -2.04 3.59
CA GLY A 226 -20.91 -3.46 3.28
C GLY A 226 -20.65 -4.34 4.51
N ILE A 227 -20.74 -5.66 4.30
CA ILE A 227 -20.59 -6.67 5.34
C ILE A 227 -20.07 -7.96 4.71
N THR A 228 -19.37 -8.77 5.49
CA THR A 228 -18.89 -10.09 5.05
C THR A 228 -20.03 -11.12 4.97
N SER A 229 -19.78 -12.22 4.25
CA SER A 229 -20.70 -13.36 4.17
C SER A 229 -20.95 -14.06 5.51
N GLU A 230 -20.04 -13.87 6.47
CA GLU A 230 -20.14 -14.44 7.81
C GLU A 230 -20.99 -13.57 8.77
N GLY A 231 -21.37 -12.36 8.35
CA GLY A 231 -22.22 -11.45 9.11
C GLY A 231 -21.46 -10.59 10.11
N ASP A 232 -20.14 -10.53 10.00
CA ASP A 232 -19.22 -9.68 10.76
C ASP A 232 -18.46 -8.73 9.81
N GLY A 233 -17.52 -7.93 10.33
CA GLY A 233 -16.69 -7.06 9.51
C GLY A 233 -17.52 -6.04 8.74
N PHE A 234 -18.46 -5.38 9.40
CA PHE A 234 -19.18 -4.25 8.82
C PHE A 234 -18.20 -3.17 8.40
N GLN A 235 -18.40 -2.62 7.21
CA GLN A 235 -17.56 -1.54 6.67
C GLN A 235 -18.43 -0.37 6.26
N GLN A 236 -17.96 0.84 6.53
CA GLN A 236 -18.55 2.08 6.06
C GLN A 236 -17.48 3.02 5.54
N GLY A 237 -17.70 3.57 4.34
CA GLY A 237 -16.89 4.62 3.76
C GLY A 237 -17.74 5.83 3.40
N VAL A 238 -17.23 7.03 3.67
CA VAL A 238 -17.79 8.32 3.21
C VAL A 238 -16.67 9.07 2.53
N PHE A 239 -16.90 9.52 1.29
CA PHE A 239 -15.92 10.13 0.43
C PHE A 239 -16.49 11.41 -0.14
N ILE A 240 -15.78 12.53 -0.01
CA ILE A 240 -16.22 13.84 -0.46
C ILE A 240 -15.05 14.54 -1.15
N ASP A 241 -15.28 15.08 -2.35
CA ASP A 241 -14.28 15.91 -3.02
C ASP A 241 -14.93 17.00 -3.84
N GLY A 242 -14.23 18.13 -4.00
CA GLY A 242 -14.72 19.22 -4.80
C GLY A 242 -13.63 20.18 -5.26
N GLY A 243 -13.88 20.85 -6.38
CA GLY A 243 -12.98 21.79 -7.03
C GLY A 243 -13.42 23.23 -6.92
N LEU A 244 -12.45 24.15 -6.82
CA LEU A 244 -12.63 25.59 -6.82
C LEU A 244 -11.76 26.25 -7.89
N ASN A 245 -12.34 27.16 -8.65
CA ASN A 245 -11.64 27.91 -9.67
C ASN A 245 -10.97 29.17 -9.08
N LEU A 246 -9.69 29.33 -9.30
CA LEU A 246 -8.92 30.50 -8.90
C LEU A 246 -8.81 31.49 -10.08
N ASN A 247 -9.88 32.25 -10.35
CA ASN A 247 -9.91 33.33 -11.36
C ASN A 247 -9.46 32.88 -12.75
N ASN A 248 -9.77 31.66 -13.18
CA ASN A 248 -9.33 31.02 -14.43
C ASN A 248 -7.81 30.95 -14.62
N ARG A 249 -7.03 31.13 -13.55
CA ARG A 249 -5.56 31.01 -13.55
C ARG A 249 -5.09 29.84 -12.70
N GLY A 250 -6.00 29.16 -12.03
CA GLY A 250 -5.62 28.05 -11.19
C GLY A 250 -6.80 27.26 -10.68
N PHE A 251 -6.51 26.29 -9.87
CA PHE A 251 -7.47 25.42 -9.21
C PHE A 251 -7.05 25.16 -7.75
N VAL A 252 -8.03 24.89 -6.94
CA VAL A 252 -7.89 24.15 -5.69
C VAL A 252 -8.87 22.99 -5.74
N HIS A 253 -8.40 21.78 -5.50
CA HIS A 253 -9.23 20.60 -5.31
C HIS A 253 -9.00 20.09 -3.88
N ILE A 254 -10.07 19.85 -3.15
CA ILE A 254 -10.03 19.40 -1.77
C ILE A 254 -10.97 18.22 -1.62
N GLY A 255 -10.59 17.26 -0.81
CA GLY A 255 -11.44 16.11 -0.49
C GLY A 255 -10.98 15.40 0.77
N GLY A 256 -11.83 14.52 1.26
CA GLY A 256 -11.57 13.72 2.44
C GLY A 256 -12.42 12.46 2.48
N ASP A 257 -11.89 11.48 3.19
CA ASP A 257 -12.49 10.16 3.36
C ASP A 257 -12.61 9.84 4.86
N PHE A 258 -13.72 9.23 5.21
CA PHE A 258 -13.91 8.52 6.47
C PHE A 258 -14.15 7.06 6.13
N VAL A 259 -13.37 6.15 6.72
CA VAL A 259 -13.52 4.70 6.54
C VAL A 259 -13.50 4.04 7.91
N HIS A 260 -14.52 3.25 8.20
CA HIS A 260 -14.60 2.41 9.39
C HIS A 260 -14.81 0.96 8.99
N GLN A 261 -14.18 0.04 9.72
CA GLN A 261 -14.27 -1.39 9.53
C GLN A 261 -14.26 -2.09 10.87
N ASP A 262 -15.27 -2.93 11.13
CA ASP A 262 -15.32 -3.79 12.30
C ASP A 262 -14.35 -4.98 12.15
N HIS A 263 -13.88 -5.50 13.28
CA HIS A 263 -13.09 -6.73 13.35
C HIS A 263 -13.84 -7.93 12.76
N THR A 264 -13.14 -8.82 12.09
CA THR A 264 -13.69 -10.12 11.68
C THR A 264 -13.08 -11.26 12.48
N VAL A 265 -13.83 -12.34 12.72
CA VAL A 265 -13.34 -13.51 13.45
C VAL A 265 -13.27 -14.72 12.52
N ARG A 266 -12.05 -15.22 12.29
CA ARG A 266 -11.78 -16.38 11.43
C ARG A 266 -11.01 -17.47 12.16
N SER A 267 -10.93 -17.36 13.48
CA SER A 267 -10.28 -18.31 14.38
C SER A 267 -10.99 -19.66 14.41
N GLY A 268 -10.23 -20.73 14.63
CA GLY A 268 -10.73 -22.02 15.05
C GLY A 268 -11.05 -22.06 16.55
N ALA A 269 -11.58 -23.18 17.03
CA ALA A 269 -11.74 -23.39 18.46
C ALA A 269 -10.38 -23.46 19.15
N ASP A 270 -10.24 -22.78 20.29
CA ASP A 270 -9.06 -22.87 21.14
C ASP A 270 -9.03 -24.25 21.80
N ASN A 271 -7.97 -25.03 21.57
CA ASN A 271 -7.87 -26.40 22.04
C ASN A 271 -7.71 -26.54 23.57
N ARG A 272 -7.44 -25.42 24.27
CA ARG A 272 -7.37 -25.38 25.75
C ARG A 272 -8.76 -25.33 26.40
N THR A 273 -9.73 -24.75 25.70
CA THR A 273 -11.10 -24.55 26.19
C THR A 273 -12.15 -25.29 25.37
N ASN A 274 -11.77 -25.71 24.16
CA ASN A 274 -12.66 -26.25 23.13
C ASN A 274 -13.82 -25.28 22.77
N THR A 275 -13.54 -23.99 22.82
CA THR A 275 -14.48 -22.90 22.50
C THR A 275 -13.84 -21.85 21.57
N TYR A 276 -14.64 -20.95 21.02
CA TYR A 276 -14.20 -19.87 20.09
C TYR A 276 -13.88 -18.56 20.84
N VAL A 277 -13.30 -18.64 22.04
CA VAL A 277 -12.95 -17.47 22.85
C VAL A 277 -11.76 -16.67 22.32
N ASN A 278 -10.91 -17.32 21.52
CA ASN A 278 -9.71 -16.72 20.99
C ASN A 278 -10.00 -16.08 19.62
N GLN A 279 -9.98 -14.77 19.54
CA GLN A 279 -10.33 -13.97 18.35
C GLN A 279 -9.11 -13.53 17.52
N LEU A 280 -7.96 -14.14 17.72
CA LEU A 280 -6.69 -13.76 17.12
C LEU A 280 -6.78 -13.59 15.60
N LEU A 281 -7.38 -14.53 14.90
CA LEU A 281 -7.38 -14.55 13.44
C LEU A 281 -8.58 -13.80 12.89
N GLY A 282 -8.33 -12.68 12.23
CA GLY A 282 -9.35 -11.87 11.58
C GLY A 282 -8.74 -10.65 10.91
N GLN A 283 -9.56 -9.86 10.25
CA GLN A 283 -9.18 -8.53 9.81
C GLN A 283 -9.33 -7.59 11.01
N PRO A 284 -8.35 -6.72 11.29
CA PRO A 284 -8.41 -5.77 12.39
C PRO A 284 -9.61 -4.83 12.30
N GLU A 285 -10.09 -4.37 13.44
CA GLU A 285 -10.93 -3.17 13.48
C GLU A 285 -10.08 -1.95 13.15
N GLN A 286 -10.61 -1.05 12.33
CA GLN A 286 -9.94 0.23 12.06
C GLN A 286 -10.93 1.34 11.75
N THR A 287 -10.56 2.54 12.17
CA THR A 287 -11.20 3.79 11.76
C THR A 287 -10.13 4.70 11.20
N ARG A 288 -10.35 5.24 9.99
CA ARG A 288 -9.43 6.15 9.33
C ARG A 288 -10.16 7.38 8.83
N GLU A 289 -9.59 8.53 9.13
CA GLU A 289 -10.01 9.84 8.65
C GLU A 289 -8.87 10.44 7.83
N SER A 290 -9.16 10.88 6.61
CA SER A 290 -8.12 11.46 5.77
C SER A 290 -8.64 12.66 5.00
N VAL A 291 -7.75 13.64 4.78
CA VAL A 291 -8.03 14.84 4.01
C VAL A 291 -6.85 15.17 3.11
N ALA A 292 -7.13 15.68 1.93
CA ALA A 292 -6.10 16.18 1.04
C ALA A 292 -6.56 17.44 0.30
N ILE A 293 -5.56 18.22 -0.10
CA ILE A 293 -5.71 19.39 -0.95
C ILE A 293 -4.69 19.31 -2.08
N ASN A 294 -5.10 19.67 -3.29
CA ASN A 294 -4.22 19.84 -4.44
C ASN A 294 -4.52 21.18 -5.11
N ALA A 295 -3.52 22.02 -5.30
CA ALA A 295 -3.66 23.35 -5.81
C ALA A 295 -2.60 23.66 -6.87
N GLY A 296 -2.99 24.45 -7.86
CA GLY A 296 -2.08 24.99 -8.86
C GLY A 296 -2.51 26.38 -9.27
N TYR A 297 -1.56 27.29 -9.44
CA TYR A 297 -1.83 28.67 -9.84
C TYR A 297 -0.80 29.16 -10.86
N ASP A 298 -1.26 29.61 -12.01
CA ASP A 298 -0.42 30.18 -13.07
C ASP A 298 -0.02 31.61 -12.70
N ILE A 299 1.20 31.78 -12.18
CA ILE A 299 1.77 33.08 -11.82
C ILE A 299 1.95 33.90 -13.08
N THR A 300 2.46 33.28 -14.13
CA THR A 300 2.59 33.82 -15.49
C THR A 300 2.11 32.76 -16.49
N ASP A 301 2.09 33.07 -17.78
CA ASP A 301 1.76 32.09 -18.82
C ASP A 301 2.79 30.94 -18.91
N ASN A 302 3.98 31.11 -18.34
CA ASN A 302 5.08 30.14 -18.39
C ASN A 302 5.52 29.63 -17.04
N VAL A 303 4.92 30.06 -15.93
CA VAL A 303 5.28 29.65 -14.56
C VAL A 303 4.05 29.35 -13.75
N GLN A 304 3.97 28.16 -13.24
CA GLN A 304 2.93 27.69 -12.32
C GLN A 304 3.53 27.40 -10.94
N ALA A 305 2.93 27.93 -9.89
CA ALA A 305 3.10 27.43 -8.52
C ALA A 305 2.12 26.27 -8.29
N TYR A 306 2.54 25.26 -7.55
CA TYR A 306 1.68 24.17 -7.14
C TYR A 306 1.98 23.74 -5.72
N ALA A 307 0.96 23.19 -5.06
CA ALA A 307 1.10 22.59 -3.75
C ALA A 307 0.08 21.48 -3.58
N SER A 308 0.45 20.43 -2.87
CA SER A 308 -0.47 19.42 -2.37
C SER A 308 -0.14 19.09 -0.91
N ALA A 309 -1.17 18.73 -0.15
CA ALA A 309 -1.01 18.24 1.22
C ALA A 309 -1.97 17.08 1.46
N THR A 310 -1.52 16.10 2.22
CA THR A 310 -2.34 15.00 2.74
C THR A 310 -2.18 14.93 4.25
N TYR A 311 -3.24 14.60 4.96
CA TYR A 311 -3.23 14.23 6.37
C TYR A 311 -4.19 13.06 6.55
N ALA A 312 -3.77 12.07 7.32
CA ALA A 312 -4.63 10.98 7.74
C ALA A 312 -4.36 10.62 9.20
N HIS A 313 -5.42 10.29 9.90
CA HIS A 313 -5.38 9.67 11.21
C HIS A 313 -6.03 8.30 11.15
N ARG A 314 -5.40 7.30 11.75
CA ARG A 314 -5.93 5.94 11.87
C ARG A 314 -5.86 5.47 13.31
N HIS A 315 -6.97 4.91 13.79
CA HIS A 315 -7.00 4.04 14.96
C HIS A 315 -7.31 2.63 14.52
N ALA A 316 -6.49 1.65 14.93
CA ALA A 316 -6.67 0.26 14.56
C ALA A 316 -6.31 -0.69 15.70
N GLU A 317 -7.04 -1.80 15.82
CA GLU A 317 -6.90 -2.77 16.89
C GLU A 317 -6.74 -4.21 16.35
N SER A 318 -5.76 -4.93 16.90
CA SER A 318 -5.50 -6.34 16.59
C SER A 318 -5.50 -7.17 17.86
N TYR A 319 -6.35 -8.20 17.90
CA TYR A 319 -6.44 -9.12 19.03
C TYR A 319 -5.24 -10.05 19.08
N GLN A 320 -4.76 -10.29 20.29
CA GLN A 320 -3.75 -11.28 20.59
C GLN A 320 -4.36 -12.61 21.09
N ASN A 321 -3.53 -13.63 21.28
CA ASN A 321 -3.98 -14.90 21.80
C ASN A 321 -4.65 -14.75 23.16
N TYR A 322 -5.77 -15.45 23.33
CA TYR A 322 -6.54 -15.46 24.57
C TYR A 322 -5.76 -16.07 25.74
N ARG A 323 -5.80 -15.41 26.88
CA ARG A 323 -5.24 -15.84 28.16
C ARG A 323 -6.33 -16.43 29.03
N LEU A 324 -6.12 -17.67 29.50
CA LEU A 324 -7.08 -18.37 30.36
C LEU A 324 -7.22 -17.70 31.73
N ALA A 325 -8.42 -17.71 32.31
CA ALA A 325 -8.65 -17.21 33.64
C ALA A 325 -7.75 -17.90 34.69
N SER A 326 -7.44 -19.20 34.51
CA SER A 326 -6.52 -19.95 35.37
C SER A 326 -5.11 -19.37 35.41
N THR A 327 -4.67 -18.64 34.36
CA THR A 327 -3.38 -17.97 34.31
C THR A 327 -3.29 -16.88 35.38
N LEU A 328 -4.42 -16.24 35.67
CA LEU A 328 -4.53 -15.13 36.65
C LEU A 328 -4.93 -15.57 38.04
N ALA A 329 -5.20 -16.87 38.28
CA ALA A 329 -5.65 -17.37 39.54
C ALA A 329 -4.72 -17.05 40.73
N LYS A 330 -3.43 -16.84 40.46
CA LYS A 330 -2.41 -16.46 41.45
C LYS A 330 -2.40 -14.95 41.74
N TYR A 331 -3.15 -14.17 41.00
CA TYR A 331 -3.16 -12.69 41.06
C TYR A 331 -4.57 -12.19 41.29
N PRO A 332 -5.08 -12.13 42.56
CA PRO A 332 -6.47 -11.87 42.86
C PRO A 332 -7.03 -10.57 42.27
N GLY A 333 -6.22 -9.53 42.19
CA GLY A 333 -6.61 -8.26 41.56
C GLY A 333 -6.95 -8.41 40.10
N TYR A 334 -6.11 -9.14 39.33
CA TYR A 334 -6.38 -9.41 37.93
C TYR A 334 -7.50 -10.42 37.74
N ALA A 335 -7.58 -11.44 38.57
CA ALA A 335 -8.68 -12.41 38.57
C ALA A 335 -10.04 -11.73 38.78
N ALA A 336 -10.09 -10.65 39.55
CA ALA A 336 -11.29 -9.82 39.69
C ALA A 336 -11.62 -8.98 38.43
N ILE A 337 -10.60 -8.47 37.73
CA ILE A 337 -10.77 -7.68 36.49
C ILE A 337 -11.11 -8.60 35.31
N TYR A 338 -10.43 -9.73 35.19
CA TYR A 338 -10.58 -10.69 34.10
C TYR A 338 -11.05 -12.07 34.57
N PRO A 339 -12.25 -12.16 35.12
CA PRO A 339 -12.73 -13.42 35.75
C PRO A 339 -12.88 -14.59 34.78
N TYR A 340 -13.02 -14.28 33.50
CA TYR A 340 -13.14 -15.29 32.44
C TYR A 340 -11.87 -15.43 31.58
N GLY A 341 -10.81 -14.68 31.87
CA GLY A 341 -9.63 -14.56 31.03
C GLY A 341 -9.69 -13.29 30.17
N TYR A 342 -8.70 -13.10 29.29
CA TYR A 342 -8.58 -11.90 28.46
C TYR A 342 -7.79 -12.18 27.19
N ALA A 343 -7.95 -11.35 26.19
CA ALA A 343 -7.08 -11.27 25.03
C ALA A 343 -6.42 -9.88 25.02
N PRO A 344 -5.10 -9.80 25.10
CA PRO A 344 -4.44 -8.51 24.88
C PRO A 344 -4.78 -7.96 23.49
N ILE A 345 -4.82 -6.65 23.36
CA ILE A 345 -5.07 -5.94 22.13
C ILE A 345 -3.84 -5.10 21.85
N GLU A 346 -3.35 -5.16 20.63
CA GLU A 346 -2.39 -4.22 20.10
C GLU A 346 -3.16 -3.12 19.39
N ALA A 347 -3.15 -1.92 19.94
CA ALA A 347 -3.83 -0.76 19.42
C ALA A 347 -2.82 0.21 18.81
N LEU A 348 -3.09 0.66 17.59
CA LEU A 348 -2.32 1.65 16.84
C LEU A 348 -3.09 2.96 16.76
N ASN A 349 -2.42 4.07 17.10
CA ASN A 349 -2.82 5.41 16.74
C ASN A 349 -1.75 5.99 15.81
N GLU A 350 -2.12 6.28 14.57
CA GLU A 350 -1.21 6.71 13.51
C GLU A 350 -1.62 8.08 12.98
N ASP A 351 -0.64 8.95 12.81
CA ASP A 351 -0.77 10.27 12.19
C ASP A 351 0.22 10.38 11.01
N ASP A 352 -0.30 10.33 9.79
CA ASP A 352 0.47 10.47 8.55
C ASP A 352 0.19 11.81 7.87
N TYR A 353 1.24 12.53 7.48
CA TYR A 353 1.07 13.74 6.69
C TYR A 353 2.21 14.00 5.71
N GLU A 354 1.85 14.58 4.56
CA GLU A 354 2.81 15.00 3.54
C GLU A 354 2.43 16.37 2.98
N LEU A 355 3.44 17.20 2.79
CA LEU A 355 3.33 18.51 2.14
C LEU A 355 4.29 18.54 0.95
N THR A 356 3.76 18.76 -0.24
CA THR A 356 4.52 19.04 -1.46
C THR A 356 4.28 20.48 -1.88
N ALA A 357 5.34 21.20 -2.20
CA ALA A 357 5.25 22.55 -2.79
C ALA A 357 6.32 22.72 -3.87
N GLY A 358 5.98 23.46 -4.92
CA GLY A 358 6.92 23.67 -5.99
C GLY A 358 6.51 24.71 -7.01
N PHE A 359 7.45 24.97 -7.90
CA PHE A 359 7.27 25.81 -9.08
C PHE A 359 7.71 25.03 -10.30
N LYS A 360 6.94 25.11 -11.37
CA LYS A 360 7.29 24.51 -12.66
C LYS A 360 6.96 25.47 -13.79
N GLY A 361 7.65 25.28 -14.89
CA GLY A 361 7.41 26.17 -16.02
C GLY A 361 8.26 25.87 -17.23
N THR A 362 8.28 26.84 -18.15
CA THR A 362 9.10 26.81 -19.35
C THR A 362 9.95 28.08 -19.44
N LEU A 363 11.26 27.91 -19.72
CA LEU A 363 12.19 29.00 -19.91
C LEU A 363 13.16 28.65 -21.04
N ALA A 364 13.22 29.45 -22.08
CA ALA A 364 14.11 29.25 -23.24
C ALA A 364 14.03 27.84 -23.85
N GLY A 365 12.84 27.22 -23.85
CA GLY A 365 12.57 25.88 -24.37
C GLY A 365 12.92 24.74 -23.40
N TRP A 366 13.40 25.05 -22.22
CA TRP A 366 13.51 24.11 -21.12
C TRP A 366 12.22 24.02 -20.31
N HIS A 367 11.72 22.83 -20.05
CA HIS A 367 10.79 22.58 -18.99
C HIS A 367 11.57 22.39 -17.69
N TRP A 368 11.16 23.02 -16.63
CA TRP A 368 11.79 22.94 -15.33
C TRP A 368 10.75 22.74 -14.23
N ASP A 369 11.14 22.01 -13.18
CA ASP A 369 10.35 21.78 -11.97
C ASP A 369 11.29 21.83 -10.77
N VAL A 370 10.97 22.67 -9.79
CA VAL A 370 11.68 22.77 -8.51
C VAL A 370 10.68 22.51 -7.42
N SER A 371 10.94 21.51 -6.57
CA SER A 371 9.98 21.08 -5.54
C SER A 371 10.64 20.70 -4.24
N SER A 372 9.86 20.82 -3.17
CA SER A 372 10.16 20.33 -1.84
C SER A 372 8.98 19.45 -1.37
N VAL A 373 9.29 18.26 -0.86
CA VAL A 373 8.34 17.31 -0.30
C VAL A 373 8.78 17.00 1.11
N PHE A 374 7.91 17.23 2.08
CA PHE A 374 8.10 16.87 3.48
C PHE A 374 7.01 15.92 3.88
N GLY A 375 7.37 14.74 4.35
CA GLY A 375 6.44 13.73 4.85
C GLY A 375 6.88 13.20 6.19
N ARG A 376 5.91 12.80 6.98
CA ARG A 376 6.13 12.19 8.29
C ARG A 376 4.99 11.25 8.61
N ASP A 377 5.38 10.08 9.12
CA ASP A 377 4.49 9.12 9.71
C ASP A 377 4.85 8.91 11.18
N TYR A 378 3.84 8.89 12.06
CA TYR A 378 3.98 8.71 13.50
C TYR A 378 3.00 7.67 13.99
N ASP A 379 3.53 6.56 14.52
CA ASP A 379 2.80 5.44 15.06
C ASP A 379 2.97 5.38 16.58
N ALA A 380 1.87 5.40 17.32
CA ALA A 380 1.85 5.12 18.75
C ALA A 380 1.11 3.80 18.98
N PHE A 381 1.81 2.84 19.61
CA PHE A 381 1.25 1.54 19.94
C PHE A 381 0.97 1.43 21.44
N ASP A 382 -0.25 1.00 21.75
CA ASP A 382 -0.67 0.65 23.09
C ASP A 382 -0.93 -0.86 23.18
N THR A 383 -0.61 -1.45 24.33
CA THR A 383 -1.03 -2.83 24.66
C THR A 383 -2.20 -2.72 25.63
N GLU A 384 -3.40 -2.96 25.13
CA GLU A 384 -4.63 -2.85 25.89
C GLU A 384 -5.13 -4.22 26.36
N SER A 385 -6.11 -4.22 27.27
CA SER A 385 -6.67 -5.45 27.85
C SER A 385 -5.57 -6.41 28.29
N SER A 386 -4.53 -5.91 28.95
CA SER A 386 -3.30 -6.62 29.28
C SER A 386 -3.02 -6.63 30.78
N THR A 387 -1.90 -7.22 31.16
CA THR A 387 -1.44 -7.32 32.55
C THR A 387 0.08 -7.24 32.63
N ASN A 388 0.60 -6.71 33.77
CA ASN A 388 1.99 -6.91 34.17
C ASN A 388 2.00 -7.61 35.53
N VAL A 389 2.03 -8.93 35.52
CA VAL A 389 1.92 -9.74 36.74
C VAL A 389 3.11 -9.56 37.68
N GLY A 390 4.30 -9.28 37.16
CA GLY A 390 5.49 -8.97 37.96
C GLY A 390 5.35 -7.66 38.70
N LEU A 391 4.86 -6.62 38.03
CA LEU A 391 4.61 -5.32 38.67
C LEU A 391 3.50 -5.46 39.76
N TYR A 392 2.42 -6.18 39.46
CA TYR A 392 1.37 -6.46 40.44
C TYR A 392 1.92 -7.21 41.66
N THR A 393 2.76 -8.21 41.46
CA THR A 393 3.37 -8.98 42.54
C THR A 393 4.25 -8.11 43.42
N ALA A 394 4.97 -7.16 42.83
CA ALA A 394 5.89 -6.27 43.56
C ALA A 394 5.17 -5.12 44.27
N THR A 395 4.07 -4.59 43.73
CA THR A 395 3.44 -3.33 44.19
C THR A 395 1.98 -3.49 44.64
N GLY A 396 1.34 -4.61 44.32
CA GLY A 396 -0.10 -4.83 44.52
C GLY A 396 -1.01 -4.12 43.53
N GLN A 397 -0.46 -3.39 42.54
CA GLN A 397 -1.22 -2.61 41.56
C GLN A 397 -0.50 -2.62 40.21
N THR A 398 -1.27 -2.51 39.11
CA THR A 398 -0.76 -2.31 37.77
C THR A 398 -1.87 -1.85 36.81
N PRO A 399 -1.54 -1.12 35.74
CA PRO A 399 -2.48 -0.81 34.67
C PRO A 399 -2.95 -2.07 33.92
N THR A 400 -4.02 -1.93 33.15
CA THR A 400 -4.51 -2.90 32.16
C THR A 400 -4.33 -2.41 30.72
N SER A 401 -3.91 -1.16 30.55
CA SER A 401 -3.48 -0.54 29.29
C SER A 401 -2.11 0.09 29.48
N PHE A 402 -1.23 -0.07 28.49
CA PHE A 402 0.17 0.31 28.56
C PHE A 402 0.57 1.00 27.25
N ALA A 403 1.09 2.21 27.32
CA ALA A 403 1.82 2.78 26.19
C ALA A 403 3.07 1.91 25.95
N ALA A 404 3.08 1.19 24.83
CA ALA A 404 4.11 0.17 24.59
C ALA A 404 5.30 0.76 23.83
N GLN A 405 5.06 1.48 22.74
CA GLN A 405 6.12 1.99 21.87
C GLN A 405 5.59 3.08 20.95
N SER A 406 6.52 3.82 20.34
CA SER A 406 6.16 4.69 19.22
C SER A 406 7.25 4.66 18.16
N TYR A 407 6.85 4.81 16.91
CA TYR A 407 7.75 4.92 15.76
C TYR A 407 7.49 6.23 15.03
N ASN A 408 8.52 6.74 14.39
CA ASN A 408 8.41 7.97 13.62
C ASN A 408 9.34 7.88 12.42
N ASP A 409 8.77 7.90 11.22
CA ASP A 409 9.51 8.10 9.98
C ASP A 409 9.36 9.53 9.50
N THR A 410 10.45 10.15 9.07
CA THR A 410 10.45 11.50 8.53
C THR A 410 11.29 11.56 7.27
N GLN A 411 10.72 12.07 6.21
CA GLN A 411 11.41 12.24 4.94
C GLN A 411 11.23 13.66 4.40
N TRP A 412 12.35 14.29 4.01
CA TRP A 412 12.33 15.61 3.37
C TRP A 412 13.16 15.58 2.10
N THR A 413 12.50 15.72 0.95
CA THR A 413 13.11 15.64 -0.37
C THR A 413 13.00 16.96 -1.10
N ASN A 414 14.14 17.49 -1.57
CA ASN A 414 14.20 18.65 -2.44
C ASN A 414 14.70 18.21 -3.82
N SER A 415 14.07 18.63 -4.89
CA SER A 415 14.45 18.23 -6.25
C SER A 415 14.38 19.36 -7.25
N VAL A 416 15.25 19.26 -8.24
CA VAL A 416 15.26 20.10 -9.45
C VAL A 416 15.29 19.17 -10.66
N ASP A 417 14.30 19.29 -11.53
CA ASP A 417 14.17 18.53 -12.76
C ASP A 417 14.15 19.46 -13.96
N LEU A 418 14.88 19.12 -15.01
CA LEU A 418 15.01 19.89 -16.26
C LEU A 418 14.80 18.95 -17.44
N SER A 419 14.06 19.40 -18.48
CA SER A 419 13.97 18.64 -19.73
C SER A 419 13.85 19.56 -20.94
N ARG A 420 14.40 19.13 -22.08
CA ARG A 420 14.31 19.88 -23.34
C ARG A 420 14.45 18.96 -24.54
N LYS A 421 13.66 19.24 -25.58
CA LYS A 421 13.83 18.62 -26.90
C LYS A 421 14.73 19.48 -27.77
N PHE A 422 15.76 18.86 -28.33
CA PHE A 422 16.71 19.49 -29.24
C PHE A 422 16.50 18.94 -30.66
N GLN A 423 16.42 19.86 -31.62
CA GLN A 423 16.58 19.57 -33.04
C GLN A 423 18.02 19.89 -33.42
N THR A 424 18.74 18.93 -34.02
CA THR A 424 20.14 19.12 -34.38
C THR A 424 20.32 18.90 -35.90
N SER A 425 21.31 19.52 -36.51
CA SER A 425 21.61 19.35 -37.93
C SER A 425 22.25 17.99 -38.25
N PHE A 426 22.89 17.34 -37.25
CA PHE A 426 23.59 16.07 -37.43
C PHE A 426 22.70 14.85 -37.19
N TRP A 427 21.51 15.01 -36.55
CA TRP A 427 20.58 13.94 -36.22
C TRP A 427 19.17 14.26 -36.71
N PRO A 428 18.51 13.38 -37.48
CA PRO A 428 17.24 13.74 -38.13
C PRO A 428 16.02 13.74 -37.18
N TYR A 429 16.17 13.26 -35.97
CA TYR A 429 15.08 13.19 -34.99
C TYR A 429 15.37 14.09 -33.80
N ALA A 430 14.30 14.50 -33.10
CA ALA A 430 14.45 15.26 -31.88
C ALA A 430 15.12 14.38 -30.79
N ILE A 431 16.08 14.99 -30.11
CA ILE A 431 16.73 14.38 -28.94
C ILE A 431 16.11 15.02 -27.69
N ASN A 432 15.41 14.25 -26.86
CA ASN A 432 14.96 14.71 -25.58
C ASN A 432 16.07 14.47 -24.55
N VAL A 433 16.46 15.50 -23.83
CA VAL A 433 17.42 15.42 -22.75
C VAL A 433 16.73 15.87 -21.48
N ALA A 434 16.71 15.02 -20.47
CA ALA A 434 16.20 15.33 -19.15
C ALA A 434 17.29 15.04 -18.11
N GLY A 435 17.34 15.81 -17.07
CA GLY A 435 18.28 15.62 -15.97
C GLY A 435 17.82 16.34 -14.72
N GLY A 436 18.33 15.92 -13.59
CA GLY A 436 17.94 16.53 -12.34
C GLY A 436 18.86 16.14 -11.20
N ALA A 437 18.66 16.83 -10.09
CA ALA A 437 19.34 16.58 -8.84
C ALA A 437 18.33 16.58 -7.70
N SER A 438 18.60 15.78 -6.69
CA SER A 438 17.80 15.77 -5.47
C SER A 438 18.65 15.60 -4.23
N TYR A 439 18.16 16.17 -3.14
CA TYR A 439 18.67 15.97 -1.79
C TYR A 439 17.52 15.46 -0.94
N ARG A 440 17.74 14.37 -0.19
CA ARG A 440 16.74 13.77 0.70
C ARG A 440 17.36 13.55 2.08
N TYR A 441 16.68 14.02 3.10
CA TYR A 441 16.92 13.70 4.49
C TYR A 441 15.93 12.66 4.94
N GLU A 442 16.37 11.61 5.60
CA GLU A 442 15.57 10.56 6.20
C GLU A 442 15.92 10.42 7.68
N ALA A 443 14.91 10.24 8.51
CA ALA A 443 15.11 9.99 9.94
C ALA A 443 14.07 9.02 10.46
N TYR A 444 14.51 8.09 11.29
CA TYR A 444 13.69 7.12 11.98
C TYR A 444 13.92 7.23 13.49
N ALA A 445 12.85 7.19 14.27
CA ALA A 445 12.95 7.23 15.72
C ALA A 445 12.05 6.15 16.35
N ILE A 446 12.59 5.51 17.39
CA ILE A 446 11.87 4.57 18.25
C ILE A 446 11.76 5.22 19.63
N GLY A 447 10.50 5.41 20.09
CA GLY A 447 10.20 5.94 21.43
C GLY A 447 10.04 4.84 22.46
N THR A 448 10.34 5.16 23.70
CA THR A 448 10.17 4.23 24.84
C THR A 448 8.70 4.08 25.20
N GLY A 449 8.32 2.88 25.64
CA GLY A 449 7.06 2.66 26.33
C GLY A 449 6.99 3.31 27.71
N SER A 450 5.83 3.23 28.34
CA SER A 450 5.68 3.55 29.77
C SER A 450 6.49 2.56 30.62
N PRO A 451 7.08 2.97 31.76
CA PRO A 451 7.85 2.04 32.60
C PRO A 451 7.12 0.76 32.96
N ALA A 452 5.81 0.84 33.16
CA ALA A 452 4.98 -0.35 33.47
C ALA A 452 4.90 -1.35 32.30
N SER A 453 5.15 -0.93 31.06
CA SER A 453 5.07 -1.79 29.88
C SER A 453 6.33 -2.65 29.68
N TYR A 454 7.49 -2.24 30.19
CA TYR A 454 8.77 -2.94 29.96
C TYR A 454 9.52 -3.37 31.23
N THR A 455 9.08 -2.93 32.43
CA THR A 455 9.72 -3.35 33.71
C THR A 455 9.06 -4.61 34.28
N TYR A 456 9.73 -5.25 35.23
CA TYR A 456 9.31 -6.50 35.87
C TYR A 456 9.07 -7.64 34.85
N SER A 457 7.84 -8.11 34.66
CA SER A 457 7.52 -9.13 33.66
C SER A 457 7.00 -8.52 32.35
N SER A 458 7.07 -7.21 32.20
CA SER A 458 6.53 -6.44 31.06
C SER A 458 4.99 -6.57 30.89
N SER A 459 4.40 -5.81 29.99
CA SER A 459 3.01 -6.02 29.55
C SER A 459 2.89 -7.35 28.82
N ASP A 460 1.83 -8.11 29.05
CA ASP A 460 1.55 -9.37 28.39
C ASP A 460 1.00 -9.12 26.97
N GLY A 461 1.51 -9.85 25.97
CA GLY A 461 1.23 -9.64 24.56
C GLY A 461 2.38 -8.91 23.89
N PHE A 462 2.41 -7.59 24.00
CA PHE A 462 3.47 -6.75 23.50
C PHE A 462 4.17 -6.00 24.64
N PRO A 463 5.35 -6.45 25.06
CA PRO A 463 6.23 -5.71 25.93
C PRO A 463 6.62 -4.37 25.33
N GLY A 464 6.59 -3.32 26.15
CA GLY A 464 7.00 -2.00 25.70
C GLY A 464 8.49 -1.89 25.40
N THR A 465 8.84 -0.97 24.52
CA THR A 465 10.23 -0.65 24.18
C THR A 465 10.93 -0.04 25.41
N ASN A 466 12.01 -0.70 25.83
CA ASN A 466 12.84 -0.19 26.92
C ASN A 466 13.79 0.93 26.43
N PRO A 467 14.35 1.77 27.32
CA PRO A 467 15.23 2.87 26.94
C PRO A 467 16.51 2.45 26.19
N ALA A 468 16.96 1.19 26.33
CA ALA A 468 18.16 0.70 25.61
C ALA A 468 17.87 0.46 24.12
N ASN A 469 16.62 0.16 23.76
CA ASN A 469 16.19 -0.10 22.40
C ASN A 469 15.51 1.12 21.73
N ALA A 470 15.44 2.25 22.41
CA ALA A 470 14.94 3.51 21.89
C ALA A 470 16.06 4.37 21.33
N GLY A 471 15.74 5.21 20.37
CA GLY A 471 16.73 6.12 19.78
C GLY A 471 16.22 6.87 18.57
N LYS A 472 17.11 7.66 17.98
CA LYS A 472 16.85 8.39 16.74
C LYS A 472 18.04 8.31 15.83
N TRP A 473 17.80 7.94 14.58
CA TRP A 473 18.81 7.77 13.54
C TRP A 473 18.41 8.57 12.31
N SER A 474 19.37 9.00 11.52
CA SER A 474 19.12 9.75 10.31
C SER A 474 20.22 9.56 9.28
N ARG A 475 19.88 9.80 8.01
CA ARG A 475 20.83 9.82 6.90
C ARG A 475 20.47 10.87 5.88
N ASP A 476 21.47 11.28 5.12
CA ASP A 476 21.33 12.18 3.98
C ASP A 476 21.59 11.43 2.68
N VAL A 477 20.86 11.79 1.64
CA VAL A 477 20.98 11.20 0.31
C VAL A 477 21.07 12.30 -0.72
N ALA A 478 22.18 12.38 -1.44
CA ALA A 478 22.35 13.28 -2.59
C ALA A 478 22.31 12.46 -3.88
N ALA A 479 21.57 12.91 -4.89
CA ALA A 479 21.43 12.17 -6.13
C ALA A 479 21.42 13.09 -7.35
N GLY A 480 21.89 12.54 -8.47
CA GLY A 480 21.81 13.18 -9.78
C GLY A 480 21.51 12.16 -10.88
N TYR A 481 20.72 12.55 -11.89
CA TYR A 481 20.39 11.69 -13.00
C TYR A 481 20.44 12.42 -14.34
N LEU A 482 20.62 11.62 -15.40
CA LEU A 482 20.53 12.04 -16.79
C LEU A 482 19.73 11.00 -17.57
N ASP A 483 18.82 11.46 -18.43
CA ASP A 483 17.95 10.65 -19.28
C ASP A 483 17.95 11.25 -20.69
N ILE A 484 18.22 10.42 -21.70
CA ILE A 484 18.31 10.84 -23.09
C ILE A 484 17.48 9.90 -23.94
N SER A 485 16.44 10.44 -24.59
CA SER A 485 15.61 9.68 -25.50
C SER A 485 15.55 10.30 -26.90
N THR A 486 15.54 9.44 -27.92
CA THR A 486 15.45 9.81 -29.32
C THR A 486 14.94 8.66 -30.17
N ASN A 487 14.64 8.95 -31.43
CA ASN A 487 14.46 7.89 -32.42
C ASN A 487 15.80 7.61 -33.14
N LEU A 488 16.20 6.33 -33.18
CA LEU A 488 17.34 5.90 -34.00
C LEU A 488 16.98 5.87 -35.48
N MET A 489 15.72 5.52 -35.79
CA MET A 489 15.09 5.49 -37.11
C MET A 489 13.62 5.91 -36.98
N LYS A 490 12.92 6.09 -38.09
CA LYS A 490 11.53 6.59 -38.15
C LYS A 490 10.57 5.89 -37.16
N HIS A 491 10.79 4.62 -36.87
CA HIS A 491 9.91 3.79 -36.00
C HIS A 491 10.67 3.14 -34.87
N TRP A 492 11.91 3.51 -34.63
CA TRP A 492 12.76 2.91 -33.63
C TRP A 492 13.16 3.94 -32.57
N GLN A 493 12.57 3.82 -31.40
CA GLN A 493 12.85 4.67 -30.23
C GLN A 493 13.90 4.01 -29.33
N ILE A 494 14.74 4.81 -28.72
CA ILE A 494 15.67 4.42 -27.66
C ILE A 494 15.60 5.43 -26.52
N ASP A 495 15.80 4.93 -25.30
CA ASP A 495 15.87 5.72 -24.06
C ASP A 495 17.04 5.20 -23.22
N LEU A 496 17.90 6.10 -22.75
CA LEU A 496 19.08 5.82 -21.97
C LEU A 496 19.04 6.68 -20.70
N ALA A 497 18.98 6.04 -19.54
CA ALA A 497 19.01 6.73 -18.25
C ALA A 497 20.16 6.26 -17.38
N GLY A 498 20.74 7.18 -16.63
CA GLY A 498 21.77 6.90 -15.62
C GLY A 498 21.58 7.78 -14.40
N ARG A 499 21.82 7.21 -13.22
CA ARG A 499 21.70 7.90 -11.94
C ARG A 499 22.80 7.49 -10.99
N VAL A 500 23.28 8.43 -10.20
CA VAL A 500 24.20 8.22 -9.09
C VAL A 500 23.58 8.75 -7.82
N GLU A 501 23.76 8.02 -6.73
CA GLU A 501 23.30 8.45 -5.40
C GLU A 501 24.41 8.22 -4.37
N HIS A 502 24.48 9.11 -3.40
CA HIS A 502 25.37 9.02 -2.25
C HIS A 502 24.54 9.06 -0.98
N TYR A 503 24.66 8.00 -0.19
CA TYR A 503 24.08 7.86 1.15
C TYR A 503 25.17 8.03 2.19
N THR A 504 24.89 8.70 3.29
CA THR A 504 25.88 8.94 4.36
C THR A 504 26.24 7.68 5.14
N ASP A 505 25.36 6.67 5.14
CA ASP A 505 25.52 5.38 5.83
C ASP A 505 26.04 4.26 4.91
N VAL A 506 25.39 4.03 3.78
CA VAL A 506 25.69 2.89 2.89
C VAL A 506 26.54 3.24 1.66
N GLY A 507 26.92 4.51 1.50
CA GLY A 507 27.86 4.98 0.46
C GLY A 507 27.22 5.21 -0.91
N ASN A 508 27.98 4.92 -1.96
CA ASN A 508 27.59 5.28 -3.33
C ASN A 508 26.91 4.15 -4.07
N THR A 509 25.83 4.49 -4.78
CA THR A 509 25.13 3.59 -5.70
C THR A 509 25.08 4.16 -7.11
N LYS A 510 25.02 3.28 -8.11
CA LYS A 510 24.95 3.65 -9.54
C LYS A 510 23.90 2.79 -10.23
N THR A 511 22.98 3.42 -10.93
CA THR A 511 21.95 2.73 -11.70
C THR A 511 21.93 3.21 -13.13
N GLY A 512 21.59 2.30 -14.04
CA GLY A 512 21.49 2.57 -15.47
C GLY A 512 20.29 1.82 -16.05
N LYS A 513 19.77 2.34 -17.13
CA LYS A 513 18.66 1.76 -17.87
C LYS A 513 18.85 2.04 -19.38
N ILE A 514 18.57 1.03 -20.16
CA ILE A 514 18.40 1.14 -21.62
C ILE A 514 17.06 0.55 -21.97
N SER A 515 16.24 1.31 -22.67
CA SER A 515 14.94 0.87 -23.16
C SER A 515 14.84 1.16 -24.66
N THR A 516 14.15 0.27 -25.38
CA THR A 516 13.96 0.42 -26.82
C THR A 516 12.57 -0.04 -27.23
N ARG A 517 12.04 0.57 -28.29
CA ARG A 517 10.77 0.21 -28.90
C ARG A 517 10.86 0.36 -30.41
N TYR A 518 10.39 -0.67 -31.12
CA TYR A 518 10.27 -0.65 -32.56
C TYR A 518 8.83 -0.87 -33.01
N ASP A 519 8.28 0.10 -33.73
CA ASP A 519 6.91 0.06 -34.27
C ASP A 519 6.95 -0.46 -35.72
N PHE A 520 6.65 -1.76 -35.92
CA PHE A 520 6.53 -2.35 -37.25
C PHE A 520 5.36 -1.78 -38.04
N SER A 521 4.29 -1.44 -37.32
CA SER A 521 3.08 -0.82 -37.86
C SER A 521 2.32 -0.11 -36.72
N PRO A 522 1.30 0.68 -37.01
CA PRO A 522 0.43 1.26 -35.97
C PRO A 522 -0.28 0.21 -35.07
N ARG A 523 -0.25 -1.06 -35.45
CA ARG A 523 -0.91 -2.17 -34.76
C ARG A 523 0.04 -3.21 -34.19
N PHE A 524 1.33 -3.07 -34.40
CA PHE A 524 2.31 -4.01 -33.90
C PHE A 524 3.62 -3.34 -33.54
N ALA A 525 4.03 -3.46 -32.31
CA ALA A 525 5.30 -2.99 -31.79
C ALA A 525 5.95 -4.01 -30.87
N ILE A 526 7.27 -3.98 -30.80
CA ILE A 526 8.06 -4.70 -29.80
C ILE A 526 8.78 -3.66 -28.93
N ARG A 527 9.03 -4.05 -27.68
CA ARG A 527 9.80 -3.26 -26.74
C ARG A 527 10.73 -4.12 -25.91
N GLY A 528 11.77 -3.53 -25.36
CA GLY A 528 12.67 -4.20 -24.45
C GLY A 528 13.40 -3.23 -23.55
N THR A 529 13.69 -3.66 -22.34
CA THR A 529 14.39 -2.88 -21.31
C THR A 529 15.45 -3.76 -20.66
N PHE A 530 16.59 -3.18 -20.37
CA PHE A 530 17.59 -3.72 -19.47
C PHE A 530 17.98 -2.64 -18.47
N SER A 531 17.94 -2.98 -17.18
CA SER A 531 18.23 -2.03 -16.12
C SER A 531 18.88 -2.69 -14.91
N ASN A 532 19.56 -1.91 -14.11
CA ASN A 532 19.90 -2.27 -12.75
C ASN A 532 19.25 -1.31 -11.75
N GLY A 533 19.00 -1.79 -10.57
CA GLY A 533 18.38 -1.05 -9.48
C GLY A 533 18.99 -1.43 -8.13
N PHE A 534 18.56 -0.76 -7.09
CA PHE A 534 18.96 -1.06 -5.71
C PHE A 534 17.88 -0.60 -4.74
N HIS A 535 17.92 -1.17 -3.53
CA HIS A 535 17.20 -0.73 -2.35
C HIS A 535 18.20 -0.59 -1.20
N ALA A 536 18.26 0.58 -0.56
CA ALA A 536 19.08 0.78 0.62
C ALA A 536 18.38 0.15 1.85
N PRO A 537 19.10 -0.45 2.81
CA PRO A 537 18.51 -0.86 4.08
C PRO A 537 17.69 0.30 4.66
N THR A 538 16.50 0.05 5.17
CA THR A 538 15.77 1.09 5.88
C THR A 538 16.36 1.30 7.26
N LEU A 539 16.26 2.51 7.82
CA LEU A 539 16.72 2.79 9.17
C LEU A 539 15.98 1.91 10.20
N ALA A 540 14.73 1.54 9.92
CA ALA A 540 14.01 0.58 10.74
C ALA A 540 14.62 -0.83 10.69
N GLN A 541 15.02 -1.33 9.52
CA GLN A 541 15.70 -2.64 9.40
C GLN A 541 17.01 -2.69 10.19
N GLU A 542 17.70 -1.57 10.34
CA GLU A 542 18.97 -1.50 11.05
C GLU A 542 18.81 -1.43 12.57
N HIS A 543 17.72 -0.79 13.05
CA HIS A 543 17.61 -0.37 14.46
C HIS A 543 16.41 -0.92 15.20
N TYR A 544 15.46 -1.58 14.51
CA TYR A 544 14.25 -2.10 15.14
C TYR A 544 14.54 -3.25 16.09
N SER A 545 13.95 -3.19 17.29
CA SER A 545 13.93 -4.26 18.28
C SER A 545 12.56 -4.34 18.95
N ALA A 546 12.00 -5.54 19.00
CA ALA A 546 10.72 -5.81 19.66
C ALA A 546 10.62 -7.25 20.17
N LEU A 547 9.74 -7.48 21.12
CA LEU A 547 9.40 -8.79 21.68
C LEU A 547 7.89 -9.01 21.62
N SER A 548 7.46 -10.12 21.05
CA SER A 548 6.07 -10.59 21.09
C SER A 548 5.97 -11.78 22.04
N VAL A 549 5.01 -11.75 22.94
CA VAL A 549 4.79 -12.79 23.97
C VAL A 549 3.42 -13.41 23.80
N SER A 550 3.41 -14.72 23.62
CA SER A 550 2.21 -15.53 23.53
C SER A 550 2.12 -16.49 24.73
N PRO A 551 1.00 -17.19 24.97
CA PRO A 551 0.82 -18.02 26.17
C PRO A 551 1.90 -19.05 26.48
N THR A 552 2.58 -19.58 25.45
CA THR A 552 3.56 -20.66 25.58
C THR A 552 4.83 -20.44 24.77
N ALA A 553 5.02 -19.25 24.19
CA ALA A 553 6.17 -18.92 23.37
C ALA A 553 6.45 -17.42 23.38
N ALA A 554 7.67 -17.03 23.05
CA ALA A 554 8.04 -15.64 22.77
C ALA A 554 8.98 -15.57 21.58
N SER A 555 8.84 -14.54 20.78
CA SER A 555 9.70 -14.27 19.63
C SER A 555 10.17 -12.83 19.64
N GLY A 556 11.48 -12.62 19.51
CA GLY A 556 12.09 -11.28 19.47
C GLY A 556 12.72 -10.99 18.13
N ILE A 557 12.69 -9.72 17.75
CA ILE A 557 13.58 -9.12 16.76
C ILE A 557 14.56 -8.23 17.52
N ILE A 558 15.83 -8.36 17.25
CA ILE A 558 16.88 -7.51 17.84
C ILE A 558 17.58 -6.75 16.72
N ALA A 559 17.96 -5.52 16.96
CA ALA A 559 18.66 -4.69 15.98
C ALA A 559 19.97 -5.38 15.51
N ALA A 560 20.29 -5.33 14.23
CA ALA A 560 21.44 -6.02 13.65
C ALA A 560 22.79 -5.58 14.28
N ASN A 561 22.84 -4.39 14.87
CA ASN A 561 24.00 -3.83 15.56
C ASN A 561 23.93 -3.95 17.09
N SER A 562 22.92 -4.63 17.63
CA SER A 562 22.76 -4.85 19.08
C SER A 562 23.82 -5.78 19.64
N ALA A 563 24.03 -5.75 20.95
CA ALA A 563 24.99 -6.61 21.64
C ALA A 563 24.64 -8.10 21.46
N GLY A 564 23.36 -8.44 21.58
CA GLY A 564 22.86 -9.82 21.39
C GLY A 564 23.07 -10.30 19.96
N ALA A 565 22.78 -9.47 18.95
CA ALA A 565 22.96 -9.81 17.55
C ALA A 565 24.45 -9.97 17.17
N LEU A 566 25.30 -9.01 17.53
CA LEU A 566 26.75 -9.04 17.24
C LEU A 566 27.43 -10.24 17.87
N ALA A 567 27.07 -10.60 19.11
CA ALA A 567 27.61 -11.80 19.78
C ALA A 567 27.23 -13.10 19.03
N ASN A 568 26.19 -13.07 18.20
CA ASN A 568 25.70 -14.21 17.42
C ASN A 568 26.03 -14.11 15.92
N GLY A 569 26.93 -13.19 15.53
CA GLY A 569 27.49 -13.11 14.19
C GLY A 569 26.73 -12.18 13.23
N ALA A 570 25.92 -11.25 13.75
CA ALA A 570 25.34 -10.18 12.94
C ALA A 570 26.42 -9.28 12.32
N SER A 571 26.08 -8.64 11.22
CA SER A 571 26.93 -7.66 10.53
C SER A 571 26.09 -6.52 9.99
N ALA A 572 26.73 -5.37 9.72
CA ALA A 572 26.05 -4.22 9.10
C ALA A 572 25.36 -4.60 7.80
N LEU A 573 24.17 -4.07 7.60
CA LEU A 573 23.38 -4.30 6.39
C LEU A 573 24.01 -3.63 5.17
N LYS A 574 23.83 -4.23 4.00
CA LYS A 574 24.27 -3.73 2.70
C LYS A 574 23.08 -3.47 1.82
N PRO A 575 23.17 -2.54 0.85
CA PRO A 575 22.10 -2.36 -0.12
C PRO A 575 21.79 -3.65 -0.89
N GLU A 576 20.51 -3.92 -1.09
CA GLU A 576 20.05 -4.90 -2.06
C GLU A 576 20.32 -4.37 -3.47
N SER A 577 20.71 -5.23 -4.39
CA SER A 577 20.97 -4.83 -5.78
C SER A 577 20.19 -5.70 -6.75
N SER A 578 19.70 -5.10 -7.82
CA SER A 578 18.95 -5.80 -8.85
C SER A 578 19.54 -5.65 -10.24
N THR A 579 19.28 -6.65 -11.07
CA THR A 579 19.45 -6.59 -12.53
C THR A 579 18.18 -7.11 -13.16
N SER A 580 17.58 -6.32 -14.03
CA SER A 580 16.29 -6.62 -14.66
C SER A 580 16.44 -6.62 -16.18
N ALA A 581 15.82 -7.61 -16.83
CA ALA A 581 15.65 -7.69 -18.28
C ALA A 581 14.18 -7.92 -18.59
N GLU A 582 13.64 -7.16 -19.51
CA GLU A 582 12.25 -7.18 -19.90
C GLU A 582 12.09 -7.10 -21.41
N GLY A 583 11.11 -7.82 -21.96
CA GLY A 583 10.77 -7.78 -23.38
C GLY A 583 9.27 -7.89 -23.55
N GLY A 584 8.70 -7.10 -24.45
CA GLY A 584 7.25 -7.08 -24.65
C GLY A 584 6.82 -6.89 -26.08
N ILE A 585 5.59 -7.28 -26.35
CA ILE A 585 4.88 -7.04 -27.59
C ILE A 585 3.60 -6.28 -27.34
N ILE A 586 3.27 -5.37 -28.24
CA ILE A 586 2.03 -4.63 -28.27
C ILE A 586 1.37 -4.93 -29.60
N VAL A 587 0.15 -5.44 -29.59
CA VAL A 587 -0.55 -5.80 -30.83
C VAL A 587 -2.03 -5.44 -30.78
N GLU A 588 -2.53 -4.95 -31.92
CA GLU A 588 -3.95 -4.75 -32.20
C GLU A 588 -4.36 -5.71 -33.35
N PRO A 589 -4.61 -7.00 -33.01
CA PRO A 589 -4.85 -8.02 -34.04
C PRO A 589 -6.13 -7.75 -34.86
N ILE A 590 -7.13 -7.20 -34.19
CA ILE A 590 -8.36 -6.65 -34.81
C ILE A 590 -8.62 -5.26 -34.24
N LYS A 591 -9.36 -4.44 -34.96
CA LYS A 591 -9.64 -3.05 -34.56
C LYS A 591 -10.22 -3.00 -33.14
N LYS A 592 -9.65 -2.15 -32.29
CA LYS A 592 -9.98 -1.94 -30.89
C LYS A 592 -9.61 -3.07 -29.91
N LEU A 593 -9.11 -4.22 -30.35
CA LEU A 593 -8.56 -5.21 -29.42
C LEU A 593 -7.09 -4.88 -29.15
N HIS A 594 -6.82 -4.29 -27.99
CA HIS A 594 -5.46 -4.00 -27.57
C HIS A 594 -4.94 -5.14 -26.70
N VAL A 595 -3.80 -5.69 -27.07
CA VAL A 595 -3.13 -6.77 -26.32
C VAL A 595 -1.68 -6.37 -26.05
N THR A 596 -1.25 -6.48 -24.81
CA THR A 596 0.17 -6.37 -24.44
C THR A 596 0.60 -7.68 -23.76
N VAL A 597 1.81 -8.11 -24.06
CA VAL A 597 2.45 -9.24 -23.38
C VAL A 597 3.87 -8.83 -23.07
N ASP A 598 4.23 -8.86 -21.81
CA ASP A 598 5.56 -8.51 -21.32
C ASP A 598 6.13 -9.70 -20.53
N VAL A 599 7.34 -10.11 -20.84
CA VAL A 599 8.10 -11.12 -20.11
C VAL A 599 9.24 -10.44 -19.38
N TYR A 600 9.51 -10.86 -18.16
CA TYR A 600 10.51 -10.22 -17.31
C TYR A 600 11.35 -11.22 -16.53
N GLN A 601 12.56 -10.81 -16.22
CA GLN A 601 13.44 -11.46 -15.27
C GLN A 601 14.07 -10.39 -14.38
N ILE A 602 14.01 -10.61 -13.06
CA ILE A 602 14.61 -9.77 -12.04
C ILE A 602 15.53 -10.65 -11.19
N ASP A 603 16.81 -10.36 -11.21
CA ASP A 603 17.80 -10.97 -10.33
C ASP A 603 18.06 -10.00 -9.16
N LEU A 604 17.71 -10.40 -7.95
CA LEU A 604 17.98 -9.66 -6.72
C LEU A 604 19.11 -10.33 -5.94
N ARG A 605 20.04 -9.52 -5.44
CA ARG A 605 21.17 -9.94 -4.64
C ARG A 605 21.16 -9.23 -3.30
N ASP A 606 21.73 -9.91 -2.31
CA ASP A 606 21.90 -9.42 -0.95
C ASP A 606 20.55 -9.03 -0.30
N ARG A 607 19.48 -9.81 -0.55
CA ARG A 607 18.15 -9.55 0.01
C ARG A 607 18.19 -9.51 1.52
N ILE A 608 17.58 -8.44 2.06
CA ILE A 608 17.46 -8.23 3.51
C ILE A 608 16.18 -8.94 3.99
N MET A 609 16.40 -9.87 4.91
CA MET A 609 15.33 -10.63 5.55
C MET A 609 15.76 -11.01 6.96
N PRO A 610 14.84 -11.51 7.80
CA PRO A 610 15.23 -12.17 9.03
C PRO A 610 16.17 -13.34 8.74
N GLY A 611 17.32 -13.33 9.35
CA GLY A 611 18.33 -14.38 9.22
C GLY A 611 19.07 -14.56 10.51
N GLY A 612 19.76 -15.69 10.64
CA GLY A 612 20.48 -15.99 11.87
C GLY A 612 19.57 -16.25 13.06
N THR A 613 18.33 -16.73 12.84
CA THR A 613 17.42 -17.09 13.94
C THR A 613 18.07 -18.07 14.91
N ILE A 614 18.11 -17.70 16.17
CA ILE A 614 18.59 -18.51 17.29
C ILE A 614 17.44 -18.87 18.21
N TYR A 615 17.59 -19.95 18.98
CA TYR A 615 16.52 -20.58 19.72
C TYR A 615 16.91 -20.94 21.14
N GLY A 616 15.91 -21.13 22.02
CA GLY A 616 16.08 -21.64 23.39
C GLY A 616 17.01 -20.78 24.22
N SER A 617 17.96 -21.39 24.91
CA SER A 617 18.89 -20.70 25.81
C SER A 617 19.78 -19.67 25.13
N GLN A 618 20.15 -19.89 23.86
CA GLN A 618 20.92 -18.92 23.09
C GLN A 618 20.09 -17.65 22.79
N ALA A 619 18.81 -17.82 22.41
CA ALA A 619 17.89 -16.71 22.23
C ALA A 619 17.62 -15.97 23.55
N TYR A 620 17.49 -16.72 24.66
CA TYR A 620 17.34 -16.17 25.99
C TYR A 620 18.49 -15.22 26.35
N SER A 621 19.72 -15.70 26.18
CA SER A 621 20.92 -14.90 26.46
C SER A 621 21.04 -13.67 25.58
N ALA A 622 20.70 -13.77 24.28
CA ALA A 622 20.75 -12.64 23.35
C ALA A 622 19.72 -11.56 23.70
N LEU A 623 18.49 -11.95 23.97
CA LEU A 623 17.41 -11.03 24.37
C LEU A 623 17.72 -10.34 25.70
N GLN A 624 18.27 -11.08 26.67
CA GLN A 624 18.71 -10.47 27.94
C GLN A 624 19.86 -9.47 27.77
N ALA A 625 20.82 -9.76 26.87
CA ALA A 625 21.91 -8.85 26.56
C ALA A 625 21.41 -7.51 25.96
N ASP A 626 20.27 -7.53 25.27
CA ASP A 626 19.61 -6.36 24.70
C ASP A 626 18.53 -5.76 25.64
N GLY A 627 18.51 -6.20 26.90
CA GLY A 627 17.71 -5.58 27.95
C GLY A 627 16.23 -5.99 27.99
N PHE A 628 15.84 -7.05 27.29
CA PHE A 628 14.46 -7.54 27.34
C PHE A 628 14.16 -8.29 28.65
N ASN A 629 13.00 -7.97 29.24
CA ASN A 629 12.45 -8.73 30.36
C ASN A 629 11.58 -9.85 29.82
N LEU A 630 12.00 -11.08 30.04
CA LEU A 630 11.38 -12.26 29.49
C LEU A 630 10.35 -12.86 30.46
N PRO A 631 9.32 -13.58 29.97
CA PRO A 631 8.37 -14.29 30.82
C PRO A 631 9.04 -15.24 31.79
N ALA A 632 8.54 -15.36 33.00
CA ALA A 632 9.05 -16.29 34.00
C ALA A 632 8.96 -17.73 33.49
N GLY A 633 10.07 -18.49 33.63
CA GLY A 633 10.20 -19.88 33.17
C GLY A 633 10.67 -19.99 31.71
N SER A 634 10.78 -18.89 30.97
CA SER A 634 11.24 -18.91 29.57
C SER A 634 12.70 -19.31 29.39
N GLU A 635 13.52 -19.28 30.47
CA GLU A 635 14.87 -19.82 30.51
C GLU A 635 14.94 -21.32 30.23
N ASN A 636 13.82 -22.02 30.43
CA ASN A 636 13.68 -23.46 30.19
C ASN A 636 13.02 -23.78 28.84
N TRP A 637 12.59 -22.80 28.08
CA TRP A 637 11.95 -23.00 26.80
C TRP A 637 12.91 -23.52 25.76
N THR A 638 12.43 -24.41 24.90
CA THR A 638 13.25 -25.10 23.89
C THR A 638 12.72 -24.87 22.49
N GLY A 639 13.59 -25.11 21.49
CA GLY A 639 13.22 -24.94 20.09
C GLY A 639 12.64 -23.56 19.83
N SER A 640 11.65 -23.45 18.99
CA SER A 640 10.99 -22.19 18.60
C SER A 640 10.01 -21.63 19.64
N GLN A 641 9.90 -22.23 20.84
CA GLN A 641 9.17 -21.60 21.94
C GLN A 641 9.79 -20.27 22.36
N LEU A 642 11.13 -20.17 22.27
CA LEU A 642 11.88 -18.93 22.44
C LEU A 642 12.81 -18.77 21.27
N ALA A 643 12.55 -17.75 20.47
CA ALA A 643 13.32 -17.43 19.28
C ALA A 643 13.69 -15.95 19.27
N THR A 644 14.84 -15.64 18.69
CA THR A 644 15.17 -14.27 18.28
C THR A 644 15.97 -14.29 16.99
N HIS A 645 15.84 -13.21 16.23
CA HIS A 645 16.55 -13.01 14.98
C HIS A 645 16.82 -11.52 14.76
N TRP A 646 17.62 -11.22 13.76
CA TRP A 646 17.90 -9.89 13.27
C TRP A 646 17.82 -9.84 11.76
N PHE A 647 17.70 -8.66 11.18
CA PHE A 647 17.76 -8.51 9.73
C PHE A 647 19.19 -8.67 9.22
N ALA A 648 19.35 -9.37 8.11
CA ALA A 648 20.65 -9.65 7.50
C ALA A 648 20.50 -9.80 5.97
N ASN A 649 21.59 -9.60 5.23
CA ASN A 649 21.63 -9.89 3.79
C ASN A 649 21.80 -11.40 3.59
N VAL A 650 20.71 -12.11 3.34
CA VAL A 650 20.67 -13.58 3.47
C VAL A 650 20.50 -14.35 2.17
N ALA A 651 20.04 -13.69 1.08
CA ALA A 651 19.64 -14.42 -0.12
C ALA A 651 19.85 -13.68 -1.43
N ASN A 652 20.14 -14.45 -2.48
CA ASN A 652 19.98 -14.00 -3.86
C ASN A 652 18.83 -14.75 -4.50
N THR A 653 17.97 -14.05 -5.21
CA THR A 653 16.80 -14.63 -5.85
C THR A 653 16.70 -14.25 -7.32
N ARG A 654 16.02 -15.08 -8.08
CA ARG A 654 15.61 -14.79 -9.46
C ARG A 654 14.10 -14.91 -9.57
N THR A 655 13.47 -13.82 -9.96
CA THR A 655 12.03 -13.77 -10.28
C THR A 655 11.88 -13.66 -11.79
N GLN A 656 11.07 -14.55 -12.36
CA GLN A 656 10.73 -14.57 -13.78
C GLN A 656 9.21 -14.61 -13.91
N GLY A 657 8.68 -13.88 -14.89
CA GLY A 657 7.24 -13.89 -15.10
C GLY A 657 6.81 -13.36 -16.44
N LEU A 658 5.49 -13.34 -16.58
CA LEU A 658 4.79 -12.83 -17.75
C LEU A 658 3.58 -12.04 -17.30
N ASP A 659 3.44 -10.83 -17.83
CA ASP A 659 2.25 -10.00 -17.72
C ASP A 659 1.54 -9.96 -19.08
N LEU A 660 0.23 -10.23 -19.08
CA LEU A 660 -0.61 -10.06 -20.26
C LEU A 660 -1.80 -9.18 -19.89
N THR A 661 -2.08 -8.21 -20.73
CA THR A 661 -3.33 -7.43 -20.65
C THR A 661 -4.00 -7.39 -22.02
N ALA A 662 -5.32 -7.54 -22.03
CA ALA A 662 -6.13 -7.40 -23.23
C ALA A 662 -7.41 -6.64 -22.92
N THR A 663 -7.77 -5.67 -23.77
CA THR A 663 -9.00 -4.89 -23.64
C THR A 663 -9.72 -4.85 -24.98
N TYR A 664 -11.04 -5.02 -24.94
CA TYR A 664 -11.88 -5.00 -26.13
C TYR A 664 -13.23 -4.35 -25.87
N PRO A 665 -13.48 -3.13 -26.36
CA PRO A 665 -14.81 -2.51 -26.31
C PRO A 665 -15.69 -3.04 -27.43
N THR A 666 -16.91 -3.46 -27.06
CA THR A 666 -17.95 -3.94 -28.00
C THR A 666 -19.14 -3.01 -27.97
N ASP A 667 -19.61 -2.61 -29.14
CA ASP A 667 -20.82 -1.79 -29.28
C ASP A 667 -22.00 -2.69 -29.74
N PHE A 668 -23.06 -2.73 -28.93
CA PHE A 668 -24.28 -3.46 -29.21
C PHE A 668 -25.40 -2.52 -29.72
N GLY A 669 -25.06 -1.32 -30.20
CA GLY A 669 -25.97 -0.32 -30.72
C GLY A 669 -27.01 0.11 -29.66
N ARG A 670 -28.31 -0.11 -29.96
CA ARG A 670 -29.42 0.26 -29.03
C ARG A 670 -29.39 -0.44 -27.68
N TYR A 671 -28.63 -1.51 -27.53
CA TYR A 671 -28.48 -2.26 -26.28
C TYR A 671 -27.33 -1.78 -25.43
N GLY A 672 -26.52 -0.80 -25.93
CA GLY A 672 -25.41 -0.24 -25.20
C GLY A 672 -24.07 -0.78 -25.64
N HIS A 673 -23.06 -0.69 -24.76
CA HIS A 673 -21.71 -1.14 -25.03
C HIS A 673 -21.16 -1.94 -23.85
N ALA A 674 -20.18 -2.78 -24.12
CA ALA A 674 -19.43 -3.49 -23.09
C ALA A 674 -17.93 -3.30 -23.31
N ASP A 675 -17.23 -3.12 -22.21
CA ASP A 675 -15.78 -3.14 -22.13
C ASP A 675 -15.36 -4.48 -21.52
N TRP A 676 -14.67 -5.29 -22.29
CA TRP A 676 -14.10 -6.56 -21.85
C TRP A 676 -12.64 -6.39 -21.52
N ASP A 677 -12.21 -7.06 -20.47
CA ASP A 677 -10.82 -7.06 -20.06
C ASP A 677 -10.34 -8.45 -19.64
N VAL A 678 -9.07 -8.69 -19.91
CA VAL A 678 -8.31 -9.85 -19.42
C VAL A 678 -6.98 -9.34 -18.94
N ALA A 679 -6.59 -9.72 -17.73
CA ALA A 679 -5.30 -9.41 -17.19
C ALA A 679 -4.72 -10.65 -16.49
N ILE A 680 -3.48 -11.01 -16.81
CA ILE A 680 -2.81 -12.21 -16.32
C ILE A 680 -1.42 -11.84 -15.83
N ASN A 681 -1.07 -12.29 -14.64
CA ASN A 681 0.30 -12.33 -14.16
C ASN A 681 0.69 -13.80 -13.89
N LEU A 682 1.79 -14.23 -14.48
CA LEU A 682 2.47 -15.47 -14.14
C LEU A 682 3.81 -15.12 -13.53
N ASN A 683 4.12 -15.70 -12.37
CA ASN A 683 5.31 -15.34 -11.60
C ASN A 683 5.96 -16.59 -10.98
N ARG A 684 7.27 -16.61 -10.95
CA ARG A 684 8.05 -17.63 -10.26
C ARG A 684 9.35 -17.05 -9.72
N THR A 685 9.53 -17.12 -8.41
CA THR A 685 10.78 -16.79 -7.74
C THR A 685 11.56 -18.05 -7.38
N ARG A 686 12.87 -18.03 -7.55
CA ARG A 686 13.80 -19.11 -7.21
C ARG A 686 14.94 -18.55 -6.36
N LEU A 687 15.27 -19.26 -5.29
CA LEU A 687 16.48 -19.02 -4.53
C LEU A 687 17.70 -19.40 -5.40
N ARG A 688 18.67 -18.51 -5.51
CA ARG A 688 19.91 -18.72 -6.28
C ARG A 688 21.11 -18.96 -5.36
N HIS A 689 21.11 -18.31 -4.22
CA HIS A 689 22.11 -18.43 -3.19
C HIS A 689 21.48 -18.05 -1.84
N GLN A 690 21.92 -18.68 -0.78
CA GLN A 690 21.64 -18.25 0.60
C GLN A 690 22.93 -18.11 1.38
N ALA A 691 22.97 -17.14 2.25
CA ALA A 691 24.12 -16.93 3.14
C ALA A 691 24.18 -18.02 4.22
N THR A 692 25.39 -18.26 4.72
CA THR A 692 25.65 -19.19 5.82
C THR A 692 26.22 -18.44 7.01
N SER A 693 25.98 -18.99 8.21
CA SER A 693 26.62 -18.51 9.43
C SER A 693 28.12 -18.79 9.42
N THR A 694 28.83 -18.28 10.39
CA THR A 694 30.25 -18.55 10.60
C THR A 694 30.57 -20.05 10.82
N THR A 695 29.55 -20.82 11.24
CA THR A 695 29.65 -22.28 11.41
C THR A 695 29.27 -23.05 10.14
N GLY A 696 28.93 -22.37 9.04
CA GLY A 696 28.51 -22.97 7.77
C GLY A 696 27.04 -23.39 7.71
N ALA A 697 26.24 -23.12 8.74
CA ALA A 697 24.82 -23.40 8.71
C ALA A 697 24.07 -22.35 7.86
N ALA A 698 23.08 -22.77 7.09
CA ALA A 698 22.23 -21.86 6.32
C ALA A 698 21.48 -20.88 7.23
N LEU A 699 21.49 -19.60 6.89
CA LEU A 699 20.79 -18.56 7.67
C LEU A 699 19.25 -18.63 7.51
N LEU A 700 18.76 -19.18 6.39
CA LEU A 700 17.33 -19.36 6.16
C LEU A 700 16.92 -20.80 6.40
N ASN A 701 15.91 -21.00 7.23
CA ASN A 701 15.23 -22.30 7.33
C ASN A 701 14.26 -22.49 6.16
N ALA A 702 13.62 -23.67 6.08
CA ALA A 702 12.70 -24.00 4.99
C ALA A 702 11.50 -23.05 4.90
N GLN A 703 11.03 -22.52 6.04
CA GLN A 703 9.91 -21.59 6.11
C GLN A 703 10.26 -20.24 5.47
N TYR A 704 11.42 -19.66 5.79
CA TYR A 704 11.89 -18.41 5.16
C TYR A 704 12.20 -18.59 3.67
N VAL A 705 12.71 -19.75 3.26
CA VAL A 705 12.86 -20.06 1.83
C VAL A 705 11.51 -20.09 1.14
N ALA A 706 10.47 -20.64 1.76
CA ALA A 706 9.12 -20.65 1.22
C ALA A 706 8.54 -19.23 1.12
N TYR A 707 8.76 -18.34 2.09
CA TYR A 707 8.36 -16.94 2.03
C TYR A 707 8.95 -16.23 0.80
N LEU A 708 10.19 -16.50 0.45
CA LEU A 708 10.85 -15.94 -0.72
C LEU A 708 10.37 -16.51 -2.06
N THR A 709 9.95 -17.76 -2.10
CA THR A 709 9.85 -18.49 -3.38
C THR A 709 8.46 -18.96 -3.73
N THR A 710 7.59 -19.21 -2.75
CA THR A 710 6.30 -19.86 -2.98
C THR A 710 5.13 -19.25 -2.22
N ALA A 711 5.36 -18.24 -1.40
CA ALA A 711 4.34 -17.58 -0.59
C ALA A 711 3.38 -16.71 -1.42
N TYR A 712 3.84 -16.17 -2.55
CA TYR A 712 2.96 -15.47 -3.48
C TYR A 712 2.45 -16.39 -4.59
N PRO A 713 1.20 -16.20 -5.07
CA PRO A 713 0.63 -17.03 -6.12
C PRO A 713 1.48 -17.00 -7.40
N ARG A 714 1.74 -18.18 -7.96
CA ARG A 714 2.44 -18.28 -9.26
C ARG A 714 1.62 -17.78 -10.44
N SER A 715 0.35 -17.55 -10.24
CA SER A 715 -0.54 -16.99 -11.25
C SER A 715 -1.69 -16.23 -10.61
N LYS A 716 -2.02 -15.09 -11.19
CA LYS A 716 -3.27 -14.37 -10.92
C LYS A 716 -3.88 -14.01 -12.25
N ILE A 717 -5.14 -14.34 -12.43
CA ILE A 717 -5.88 -14.12 -13.67
C ILE A 717 -7.14 -13.36 -13.33
N ILE A 718 -7.39 -12.28 -14.02
CA ILE A 718 -8.60 -11.46 -13.92
C ILE A 718 -9.19 -11.42 -15.31
N PHE A 719 -10.45 -11.76 -15.46
CA PHE A 719 -11.16 -11.55 -16.71
C PHE A 719 -12.63 -11.22 -16.47
N GLY A 720 -13.19 -10.42 -17.33
CA GLY A 720 -14.57 -10.03 -17.18
C GLY A 720 -14.96 -8.90 -18.10
N GLY A 721 -15.91 -8.12 -17.66
CA GLY A 721 -16.35 -6.94 -18.38
C GLY A 721 -17.44 -6.17 -17.70
N THR A 722 -17.60 -4.95 -18.18
CA THR A 722 -18.66 -4.04 -17.73
C THR A 722 -19.53 -3.63 -18.91
N TRP A 723 -20.78 -4.06 -18.90
CA TRP A 723 -21.79 -3.61 -19.84
C TRP A 723 -22.48 -2.34 -19.33
N ARG A 724 -22.76 -1.41 -20.26
CA ARG A 724 -23.54 -0.19 -19.99
C ARG A 724 -24.64 -0.04 -21.02
N SER A 725 -25.84 0.22 -20.54
CA SER A 725 -27.00 0.44 -21.43
C SER A 725 -26.82 1.69 -22.30
N ALA A 726 -27.44 1.74 -23.47
CA ALA A 726 -27.28 2.84 -24.43
C ALA A 726 -27.61 4.25 -23.89
N ARG A 727 -28.50 4.35 -22.89
CA ARG A 727 -28.82 5.60 -22.18
C ARG A 727 -28.02 5.77 -20.89
N ASN A 728 -27.00 4.95 -20.68
CA ASN A 728 -26.19 4.91 -19.47
C ASN A 728 -27.00 4.84 -18.16
N LYS A 729 -28.21 4.22 -18.23
CA LYS A 729 -29.08 4.10 -17.06
C LYS A 729 -28.72 2.92 -16.18
N TRP A 730 -28.19 1.86 -16.78
CA TRP A 730 -27.75 0.63 -16.12
C TRP A 730 -26.32 0.33 -16.49
N ALA A 731 -25.54 -0.13 -15.52
CA ALA A 731 -24.27 -0.79 -15.75
C ALA A 731 -24.25 -2.11 -14.97
N VAL A 732 -23.71 -3.14 -15.58
CA VAL A 732 -23.51 -4.46 -14.97
C VAL A 732 -22.06 -4.84 -15.17
N SER A 733 -21.37 -5.14 -14.08
CA SER A 733 -19.99 -5.59 -14.07
C SER A 733 -19.91 -7.01 -13.53
N VAL A 734 -19.16 -7.86 -14.21
CA VAL A 734 -18.87 -9.23 -13.75
C VAL A 734 -17.40 -9.53 -14.04
N HIS A 735 -16.64 -9.92 -13.02
CA HIS A 735 -15.25 -10.30 -13.14
C HIS A 735 -14.97 -11.59 -12.36
N GLU A 736 -14.25 -12.47 -13.00
CA GLU A 736 -13.69 -13.67 -12.39
C GLU A 736 -12.22 -13.44 -12.07
N ILE A 737 -11.83 -13.81 -10.86
CA ILE A 737 -10.44 -13.72 -10.41
C ILE A 737 -9.97 -15.12 -10.00
N ARG A 738 -8.89 -15.57 -10.61
CA ARG A 738 -8.20 -16.78 -10.19
C ARG A 738 -6.97 -16.42 -9.36
N TYR A 739 -6.94 -16.94 -8.16
CA TYR A 739 -5.73 -16.95 -7.33
C TYR A 739 -5.04 -18.31 -7.50
N GLY A 740 -3.77 -18.30 -7.89
CA GLY A 740 -2.96 -19.48 -8.06
C GLY A 740 -2.57 -20.14 -6.75
N GLU A 741 -1.87 -21.26 -6.87
CA GLU A 741 -1.33 -22.00 -5.74
C GLU A 741 -0.25 -21.19 -5.02
N THR A 742 -0.24 -21.29 -3.68
CA THR A 742 0.86 -20.90 -2.80
C THR A 742 1.27 -22.09 -1.94
N THR A 743 2.56 -22.15 -1.59
CA THR A 743 3.10 -23.21 -0.73
C THR A 743 3.85 -22.59 0.44
N SER A 744 3.57 -23.09 1.62
CA SER A 744 4.16 -22.66 2.90
C SER A 744 4.78 -23.85 3.63
N GLN A 745 5.68 -23.57 4.57
CA GLN A 745 6.27 -24.55 5.47
C GLN A 745 5.78 -24.24 6.90
N LEU A 746 4.86 -25.04 7.43
CA LEU A 746 4.19 -24.76 8.69
C LEU A 746 4.91 -25.42 9.87
N THR A 747 5.02 -24.69 10.98
CA THR A 747 5.48 -25.19 12.26
C THR A 747 4.48 -26.21 12.82
N TYR A 748 4.96 -27.27 13.48
CA TYR A 748 4.14 -28.17 14.26
C TYR A 748 3.96 -27.65 15.68
N TYR A 749 2.73 -27.68 16.17
CA TYR A 749 2.40 -27.31 17.55
C TYR A 749 1.95 -28.51 18.39
N THR A 750 1.84 -29.68 17.78
CA THR A 750 1.54 -30.95 18.46
C THR A 750 2.32 -32.10 17.83
N GLY A 751 2.48 -33.20 18.54
CA GLY A 751 3.15 -34.41 18.06
C GLY A 751 4.69 -34.38 18.21
N PRO A 752 5.41 -35.31 17.55
CA PRO A 752 6.83 -35.51 17.78
C PRO A 752 7.73 -34.35 17.25
N TYR A 753 7.22 -33.51 16.38
CA TYR A 753 7.95 -32.37 15.81
C TYR A 753 7.50 -31.02 16.38
N THR A 754 6.83 -31.04 17.55
CA THR A 754 6.38 -29.81 18.22
C THR A 754 7.54 -28.83 18.40
N TYR A 755 7.34 -27.59 17.94
CA TYR A 755 8.35 -26.52 17.94
C TYR A 755 9.68 -26.88 17.27
N SER A 756 9.67 -27.83 16.33
CA SER A 756 10.85 -28.17 15.55
C SER A 756 11.30 -26.97 14.70
N THR A 757 12.61 -26.75 14.64
CA THR A 757 13.25 -25.72 13.81
C THR A 757 13.78 -26.26 12.48
N SER A 758 13.65 -27.57 12.26
CA SER A 758 14.14 -28.28 11.06
C SER A 758 13.04 -29.07 10.34
N HIS A 759 11.97 -29.45 11.03
CA HIS A 759 10.87 -30.21 10.47
C HIS A 759 9.63 -29.32 10.38
N PHE A 760 9.12 -29.16 9.17
CA PHE A 760 7.94 -28.36 8.84
C PHE A 760 6.97 -29.18 8.01
N LEU A 761 5.69 -28.85 8.06
CA LEU A 761 4.69 -29.39 7.15
C LEU A 761 4.62 -28.53 5.89
N GLU A 762 4.84 -29.12 4.74
CA GLU A 762 4.51 -28.46 3.49
C GLU A 762 2.98 -28.35 3.34
N PHE A 763 2.50 -27.12 3.23
CA PHE A 763 1.08 -26.79 3.16
C PHE A 763 0.77 -26.01 1.88
N GLN A 764 -0.27 -26.43 1.18
CA GLN A 764 -0.69 -25.81 -0.07
C GLN A 764 -2.04 -25.12 0.06
N ASN A 765 -2.07 -23.82 -0.24
CA ASN A 765 -3.29 -23.12 -0.61
C ASN A 765 -3.60 -23.47 -2.07
N VAL A 766 -4.60 -24.32 -2.29
CA VAL A 766 -5.01 -24.73 -3.63
C VAL A 766 -5.62 -23.58 -4.41
N PRO A 767 -5.50 -23.53 -5.74
CA PRO A 767 -6.05 -22.46 -6.55
C PRO A 767 -7.55 -22.26 -6.32
N LYS A 768 -7.99 -21.00 -6.28
CA LYS A 768 -9.41 -20.64 -6.12
C LYS A 768 -9.83 -19.65 -7.19
N TRP A 769 -11.07 -19.77 -7.61
CA TRP A 769 -11.78 -18.81 -8.42
C TRP A 769 -12.79 -18.06 -7.57
N THR A 770 -12.84 -16.72 -7.76
CA THR A 770 -13.83 -15.85 -7.12
C THR A 770 -14.55 -15.02 -8.17
N THR A 771 -15.85 -14.82 -7.97
CA THR A 771 -16.70 -14.01 -8.83
C THR A 771 -17.01 -12.71 -8.12
N ASN A 772 -16.76 -11.59 -8.78
CA ASN A 772 -17.17 -10.26 -8.36
C ASN A 772 -18.27 -9.79 -9.31
N ALA A 773 -19.39 -9.28 -8.77
CA ALA A 773 -20.52 -8.83 -9.58
C ALA A 773 -21.17 -7.59 -8.98
N SER A 774 -21.54 -6.64 -9.84
CA SER A 774 -22.26 -5.45 -9.40
C SER A 774 -23.27 -4.97 -10.45
N VAL A 775 -24.31 -4.30 -9.96
CA VAL A 775 -25.33 -3.63 -10.77
C VAL A 775 -25.43 -2.18 -10.31
N THR A 776 -25.18 -1.26 -11.21
CA THR A 776 -25.33 0.18 -10.98
C THR A 776 -26.56 0.70 -11.69
N TYR A 777 -27.38 1.49 -11.00
CA TYR A 777 -28.51 2.22 -11.56
C TYR A 777 -28.29 3.73 -11.40
N ASN A 778 -28.21 4.44 -12.53
CA ASN A 778 -28.17 5.89 -12.54
C ASN A 778 -29.59 6.43 -12.34
N ILE A 779 -29.93 6.81 -11.10
CA ILE A 779 -31.27 7.30 -10.70
C ILE A 779 -31.58 8.59 -11.46
N THR A 780 -30.63 9.51 -11.47
CA THR A 780 -30.62 10.75 -12.23
C THR A 780 -29.23 10.93 -12.88
N PRO A 781 -28.99 11.95 -13.71
CA PRO A 781 -27.64 12.26 -14.17
C PRO A 781 -26.64 12.58 -13.05
N LYS A 782 -27.14 12.95 -11.87
CA LYS A 782 -26.34 13.32 -10.70
C LYS A 782 -26.23 12.21 -9.66
N TRP A 783 -27.18 11.30 -9.57
CA TRP A 783 -27.27 10.28 -8.52
C TRP A 783 -27.18 8.87 -9.11
N SER A 784 -26.37 8.04 -8.53
CA SER A 784 -26.30 6.61 -8.83
C SER A 784 -26.29 5.77 -7.57
N ALA A 785 -26.78 4.54 -7.69
CA ALA A 785 -26.72 3.53 -6.66
C ALA A 785 -26.18 2.23 -7.26
N THR A 786 -25.29 1.56 -6.56
CA THR A 786 -24.68 0.28 -6.93
C THR A 786 -24.90 -0.74 -5.83
N ILE A 787 -25.38 -1.91 -6.19
CA ILE A 787 -25.38 -3.08 -5.30
C ILE A 787 -24.41 -4.09 -5.91
N GLY A 788 -23.54 -4.65 -5.10
CA GLY A 788 -22.58 -5.62 -5.58
C GLY A 788 -22.02 -6.52 -4.49
N GLY A 789 -21.11 -7.36 -4.91
CA GLY A 789 -20.32 -8.17 -4.01
C GLY A 789 -19.05 -8.66 -4.67
N ASN A 790 -18.03 -8.81 -3.83
CA ASN A 790 -16.76 -9.40 -4.16
C ASN A 790 -16.71 -10.81 -3.57
N ASN A 791 -16.20 -11.78 -4.34
CA ASN A 791 -16.21 -13.19 -3.95
C ASN A 791 -17.64 -13.66 -3.54
N ILE A 792 -18.63 -13.37 -4.38
CA ILE A 792 -20.06 -13.58 -4.06
C ILE A 792 -20.43 -15.02 -3.70
N PHE A 793 -19.56 -15.98 -3.97
CA PHE A 793 -19.72 -17.40 -3.59
C PHE A 793 -18.96 -17.78 -2.33
N ALA A 794 -18.47 -16.80 -1.57
CA ALA A 794 -17.80 -16.97 -0.28
C ALA A 794 -16.72 -18.07 -0.29
N LYS A 795 -15.76 -17.99 -1.22
CA LYS A 795 -14.61 -18.90 -1.26
C LYS A 795 -13.60 -18.51 -0.19
N PHE A 796 -13.06 -19.52 0.48
CA PHE A 796 -12.05 -19.36 1.54
C PHE A 796 -10.74 -20.06 1.16
N PRO A 797 -9.61 -19.68 1.79
CA PRO A 797 -8.34 -20.39 1.66
C PRO A 797 -8.43 -21.85 2.09
N SER A 798 -7.34 -22.60 1.86
CA SER A 798 -7.20 -23.96 2.41
C SER A 798 -7.08 -23.92 3.93
N VAL A 799 -7.71 -24.88 4.59
CA VAL A 799 -7.72 -24.97 6.07
C VAL A 799 -6.42 -25.62 6.54
N VAL A 800 -5.72 -24.98 7.46
CA VAL A 800 -4.49 -25.48 8.09
C VAL A 800 -4.81 -26.74 8.91
N PRO A 801 -4.00 -27.81 8.84
CA PRO A 801 -4.16 -28.98 9.70
C PRO A 801 -4.06 -28.63 11.19
N GLU A 802 -4.82 -29.31 12.05
CA GLU A 802 -4.92 -28.97 13.48
C GLU A 802 -3.57 -29.01 14.20
N GLY A 803 -2.73 -29.99 13.92
CA GLY A 803 -1.39 -30.09 14.51
C GLY A 803 -0.43 -28.94 14.20
N ASN A 804 -0.79 -28.11 13.19
CA ASN A 804 -0.03 -26.96 12.76
C ASN A 804 -0.72 -25.62 13.10
N ARG A 805 -1.76 -25.66 13.93
CA ARG A 805 -2.44 -24.47 14.46
C ARG A 805 -1.96 -24.21 15.89
N TYR A 806 -1.37 -23.05 16.11
CA TYR A 806 -1.02 -22.64 17.46
C TYR A 806 -2.31 -22.54 18.30
N LEU A 807 -2.37 -23.26 19.41
CA LEU A 807 -3.55 -23.39 20.28
C LEU A 807 -4.86 -23.81 19.55
N GLY A 808 -4.78 -24.38 18.34
CA GLY A 808 -5.96 -24.72 17.52
C GLY A 808 -6.53 -23.55 16.72
N VAL A 809 -6.06 -22.34 16.92
CA VAL A 809 -6.71 -21.08 16.55
C VAL A 809 -6.52 -20.67 15.07
N PRO A 810 -5.32 -20.57 14.48
CA PRO A 810 -5.17 -20.09 13.11
C PRO A 810 -5.72 -21.08 12.09
N LYS A 811 -7.00 -20.93 11.74
CA LYS A 811 -7.69 -21.80 10.77
C LYS A 811 -7.13 -21.65 9.35
N TYR A 812 -6.65 -20.47 8.98
CA TYR A 812 -6.04 -20.17 7.69
C TYR A 812 -4.62 -19.68 7.90
N TYR A 813 -3.75 -19.93 6.91
CA TYR A 813 -2.39 -19.40 6.92
C TYR A 813 -2.37 -18.09 6.11
N MET A 814 -2.43 -16.99 6.82
CA MET A 814 -2.66 -15.66 6.26
C MET A 814 -1.52 -15.18 5.38
N SER A 815 -0.29 -15.33 5.85
CA SER A 815 0.91 -14.81 5.18
C SER A 815 1.04 -15.22 3.70
N THR A 816 0.24 -16.17 3.24
CA THR A 816 0.28 -16.69 1.86
C THR A 816 -1.08 -16.69 1.16
N SER A 817 -2.11 -16.12 1.77
CA SER A 817 -3.47 -16.14 1.22
C SER A 817 -3.84 -14.84 0.52
N GLN A 818 -3.54 -14.70 -0.76
CA GLN A 818 -3.92 -13.54 -1.57
C GLN A 818 -5.44 -13.42 -1.82
N LEU A 819 -6.18 -14.48 -1.58
CA LEU A 819 -7.65 -14.47 -1.59
C LEU A 819 -8.22 -13.67 -0.41
N GLY A 820 -7.45 -13.47 0.65
CA GLY A 820 -7.96 -13.03 1.95
C GLY A 820 -8.67 -14.17 2.69
N MET A 821 -9.21 -13.87 3.87
CA MET A 821 -9.85 -14.88 4.73
C MET A 821 -11.31 -14.56 5.07
N ASN A 822 -11.84 -13.43 4.59
CA ASN A 822 -13.16 -12.94 5.01
C ASN A 822 -14.33 -13.57 4.27
N GLY A 823 -14.07 -14.38 3.23
CA GLY A 823 -15.12 -14.94 2.40
C GLY A 823 -15.70 -13.93 1.42
N GLY A 824 -17.03 -13.91 1.25
CA GLY A 824 -17.71 -12.94 0.41
C GLY A 824 -17.87 -11.59 1.11
N TYR A 825 -17.87 -10.50 0.33
CA TYR A 825 -18.18 -9.15 0.79
C TYR A 825 -19.30 -8.58 -0.05
N TYR A 826 -20.37 -8.09 0.56
CA TYR A 826 -21.53 -7.52 -0.11
C TYR A 826 -21.69 -6.07 0.28
N TYR A 827 -21.97 -5.21 -0.71
CA TYR A 827 -21.97 -3.76 -0.49
C TYR A 827 -23.10 -3.03 -1.22
N LEU A 828 -23.44 -1.87 -0.69
CA LEU A 828 -24.24 -0.82 -1.29
C LEU A 828 -23.37 0.43 -1.40
N ASP A 829 -23.35 1.03 -2.61
CA ASP A 829 -22.63 2.28 -2.87
C ASP A 829 -23.63 3.30 -3.45
N VAL A 830 -23.64 4.50 -2.90
CA VAL A 830 -24.47 5.62 -3.37
C VAL A 830 -23.54 6.80 -3.68
N SER A 831 -23.65 7.34 -4.87
CA SER A 831 -22.81 8.45 -5.32
C SER A 831 -23.65 9.61 -5.86
N ALA A 832 -23.25 10.83 -5.53
CA ALA A 832 -23.82 12.07 -6.01
C ALA A 832 -22.76 12.97 -6.63
N ARG A 833 -23.08 13.64 -7.74
CA ARG A 833 -22.19 14.58 -8.45
C ARG A 833 -22.92 15.85 -8.78
N PHE A 834 -22.37 17.02 -8.43
CA PHE A 834 -22.97 18.34 -8.59
C PHE A 834 -22.10 19.29 -9.40
#